data_f75dc65a9b4bf65eb2f6050adcc9410c
#
_entry.id   f75dc65a9b4bf65eb2f6050adcc9410c
#
_cell.length_a   1.000
_cell.length_b   1.000
_cell.length_c   1.000
_cell.angle_alpha   90.00
_cell.angle_beta   90.00
_cell.angle_gamma   90.00
#
_symmetry.space_group_name_H-M   'P 1'
#
loop_
_entity.id
_entity.type
_entity.pdbx_description
1 polymer ?
#
loop_
_entity_poly.entity_id
_entity_poly.type
_entity_poly.pdbx_seq_one_letter_code
_entity_poly.pdbx_strand_id
1 'polypeptide(L)'
;MNKSLFGMLVFGLLPLPAVHAQQTEDDALVVNREEDSYAIAEHLYVQARQPGMDAQSRRQGMERAAVLFGDFVKDFPKSAHVAKAQYLQAVCQEEAGDKAGSDATLEKVAGRRNGGEFAAAAAYKLAMQASSRNLWEKARNYYLITARESHRADLRNDAIYRLGRAHLQLGQKKEAEERFKSLQAERNVAPAVANASLYALAQMKTEEGQHAEAYSFFTLLLKRDGVESGMRGMATLQAARLASQLGKPEEAQALYAKLSGLSGMERYAGEAQMETLLNLYKKKDYEGVVRQVSSSYAQLDDPAREARRAIIVGQSFMELRNYSRAAQWFEVAEQAQPRTALAADAAYRRLVCAQQTRSVNFFSLAQRYLNTYAAVGQSTVNLPVNDLVRLMYADRMMMADVPEAARQFEAINFDNLPEGVRADAMYKKAWCSTQSGTGDPLSTLNTFISTYGQDLRIPDALALRGSLLVKNNNIEAALKDFERVINEYPQSPAVPMCWQKAAQATADKNPAKMITYYEGLIKCANRGVKPAAIAEAHYNIARAHYESNPAAAIPHFREARTLNPEQYGAVVDQSLVNCYFKLKDAENLREALVTLERNNSASYNALPPAVPRWCGWMCYQSKRYLDADKYLSDAVARAPREKYTAADGTEKERAAVEPLVWKTLARSRLELRQYERGLEAAEHYVALETQPYRKAEGMRDKALLLIGVNRAEEARKLCEEAIALGIDGPIKSSMFITLGDAYYAERQFAEAAKYYGRTANVVSDKDLKPMALFKISNALRRCERAGEAAQYEDALGKEFPNWLPDPNTSVFMKMHDNK
;
A
#
# COMPACT_ATOMS: atom_id res chain seq x y z
N MET A 1 -2.16 -28.58 -27.39
CA MET A 1 -0.87 -29.26 -27.17
C MET A 1 -0.12 -28.41 -26.15
N ASN A 2 0.11 -28.76 -25.00
CA ASN A 2 0.85 -29.66 -24.27
C ASN A 2 0.88 -29.37 -22.77
N LYS A 3 -0.05 -29.91 -22.03
CA LYS A 3 0.13 -30.09 -20.58
C LYS A 3 0.96 -31.34 -20.25
N SER A 4 1.25 -32.22 -21.25
CA SER A 4 1.87 -33.51 -21.03
C SER A 4 3.40 -33.54 -21.02
N LEU A 5 4.08 -32.55 -21.60
CA LEU A 5 5.55 -32.50 -21.55
C LEU A 5 6.09 -31.90 -20.22
N PHE A 6 5.29 -31.15 -19.49
CA PHE A 6 5.71 -30.60 -18.20
C PHE A 6 5.66 -31.62 -17.06
N GLY A 7 4.89 -32.70 -17.23
CA GLY A 7 4.81 -33.78 -16.25
C GLY A 7 5.98 -34.77 -16.27
N MET A 8 6.80 -34.78 -17.35
CA MET A 8 7.91 -35.69 -17.50
C MET A 8 9.31 -35.08 -17.25
N LEU A 9 9.38 -33.83 -16.88
CA LEU A 9 10.61 -33.21 -16.34
C LEU A 9 10.81 -33.46 -14.84
N VAL A 10 9.97 -34.30 -14.23
CA VAL A 10 10.30 -34.93 -12.97
C VAL A 10 11.35 -35.96 -13.32
N PHE A 11 12.61 -35.61 -13.16
CA PHE A 11 13.72 -36.55 -13.14
C PHE A 11 13.28 -37.80 -12.39
N GLY A 12 13.14 -38.90 -13.10
CA GLY A 12 13.05 -40.21 -12.46
C GLY A 12 14.24 -40.31 -11.52
N LEU A 13 14.00 -40.18 -10.24
CA LEU A 13 14.93 -40.55 -9.21
C LEU A 13 15.23 -42.04 -9.46
N LEU A 14 16.40 -42.31 -9.99
CA LEU A 14 16.95 -43.66 -9.89
C LEU A 14 16.92 -44.01 -8.40
N PRO A 15 16.43 -45.23 -8.03
CA PRO A 15 16.47 -45.63 -6.65
C PRO A 15 17.91 -45.64 -6.19
N LEU A 16 18.19 -44.89 -5.15
CA LEU A 16 19.46 -44.94 -4.44
C LEU A 16 19.71 -46.40 -4.04
N PRO A 17 20.88 -46.99 -4.27
CA PRO A 17 21.21 -48.26 -3.70
C PRO A 17 21.14 -48.13 -2.18
N ALA A 18 20.44 -49.03 -1.54
CA ALA A 18 20.42 -49.17 -0.10
C ALA A 18 21.87 -49.38 0.38
N VAL A 19 22.45 -48.36 0.98
CA VAL A 19 23.76 -48.51 1.63
C VAL A 19 23.53 -49.34 2.88
N HIS A 20 23.95 -50.64 2.84
CA HIS A 20 24.14 -51.45 4.01
C HIS A 20 25.29 -50.85 4.80
N ALA A 21 24.97 -50.26 5.94
CA ALA A 21 25.97 -49.83 6.91
C ALA A 21 26.59 -51.10 7.50
N GLN A 22 27.78 -51.45 7.07
CA GLN A 22 28.68 -52.24 7.88
C GLN A 22 29.56 -51.26 8.65
N GLN A 23 29.44 -51.33 9.98
CA GLN A 23 30.28 -50.66 10.94
C GLN A 23 31.72 -51.16 10.76
N THR A 24 32.65 -50.27 10.46
CA THR A 24 34.03 -50.35 10.90
C THR A 24 34.33 -49.03 11.59
N GLU A 25 34.67 -49.17 12.89
CA GLU A 25 35.17 -48.11 13.75
C GLU A 25 36.51 -47.62 13.22
N ASP A 26 36.77 -46.32 13.42
CA ASP A 26 37.98 -45.58 13.11
C ASP A 26 38.18 -45.02 11.69
N ASP A 27 37.25 -44.11 11.31
CA ASP A 27 37.66 -42.93 10.47
C ASP A 27 37.01 -41.66 10.98
N ALA A 28 37.80 -40.67 11.27
CA ALA A 28 37.37 -39.41 11.75
C ALA A 28 36.27 -38.86 10.82
N LEU A 29 35.08 -38.63 11.34
CA LEU A 29 33.97 -37.97 10.67
C LEU A 29 34.42 -36.60 10.17
N VAL A 30 34.93 -36.57 8.97
CA VAL A 30 35.01 -35.34 8.21
C VAL A 30 33.56 -34.98 7.87
N VAL A 31 32.94 -34.20 8.73
CA VAL A 31 31.63 -33.63 8.47
C VAL A 31 31.75 -32.84 7.17
N ASN A 32 31.25 -33.41 6.07
CA ASN A 32 31.20 -32.71 4.80
C ASN A 32 30.05 -31.71 4.85
N ARG A 33 30.28 -30.57 5.51
CA ARG A 33 29.30 -29.49 5.71
C ARG A 33 28.55 -29.11 4.42
N GLU A 34 29.21 -29.29 3.29
CA GLU A 34 28.63 -29.01 2.00
C GLU A 34 27.54 -30.01 1.63
N GLU A 35 27.86 -31.30 1.68
CA GLU A 35 26.92 -32.39 1.35
C GLU A 35 25.77 -32.47 2.34
N ASP A 36 26.05 -32.27 3.64
CA ASP A 36 25.03 -32.30 4.69
C ASP A 36 24.04 -31.12 4.51
N SER A 37 24.54 -29.91 4.28
CA SER A 37 23.69 -28.73 4.06
C SER A 37 22.80 -28.89 2.83
N TYR A 38 23.36 -29.45 1.75
CA TYR A 38 22.58 -29.75 0.55
C TYR A 38 21.51 -30.82 0.80
N ALA A 39 21.90 -31.91 1.45
CA ALA A 39 21.02 -33.05 1.75
C ALA A 39 19.84 -32.63 2.67
N ILE A 40 20.06 -31.76 3.64
CA ILE A 40 19.02 -31.24 4.52
C ILE A 40 18.00 -30.44 3.70
N ALA A 41 18.45 -29.53 2.82
CA ALA A 41 17.59 -28.76 1.96
C ALA A 41 16.79 -29.64 1.00
N GLU A 42 17.43 -30.63 0.39
CA GLU A 42 16.81 -31.60 -0.54
C GLU A 42 15.81 -32.48 0.18
N HIS A 43 16.11 -32.94 1.39
CA HIS A 43 15.20 -33.73 2.22
C HIS A 43 13.90 -32.96 2.53
N LEU A 44 14.01 -31.70 2.96
CA LEU A 44 12.84 -30.86 3.21
C LEU A 44 12.01 -30.61 1.95
N TYR A 45 12.66 -30.40 0.82
CA TYR A 45 11.98 -30.24 -0.48
C TYR A 45 11.18 -31.50 -0.83
N VAL A 46 11.80 -32.69 -0.69
CA VAL A 46 11.13 -33.98 -0.96
C VAL A 46 10.00 -34.23 0.02
N GLN A 47 10.22 -33.95 1.30
CA GLN A 47 9.22 -34.10 2.36
C GLN A 47 7.99 -33.21 2.09
N ALA A 48 8.21 -31.94 1.70
CA ALA A 48 7.13 -31.00 1.39
C ALA A 48 6.28 -31.43 0.16
N ARG A 49 6.78 -32.35 -0.67
CA ARG A 49 6.08 -32.89 -1.86
C ARG A 49 5.42 -34.25 -1.63
N GLN A 50 5.46 -34.79 -0.45
CA GLN A 50 4.85 -36.08 -0.20
C GLN A 50 3.33 -36.07 -0.43
N PRO A 51 2.77 -37.13 -1.03
CA PRO A 51 1.33 -37.24 -1.22
C PRO A 51 0.59 -37.19 0.11
N GLY A 52 -0.48 -36.41 0.20
CA GLY A 52 -1.31 -36.27 1.40
C GLY A 52 -0.99 -35.11 2.31
N MET A 53 0.05 -34.34 2.02
CA MET A 53 0.35 -33.12 2.77
C MET A 53 -0.66 -32.00 2.44
N ASP A 54 -1.20 -31.34 3.47
CA ASP A 54 -2.10 -30.20 3.27
C ASP A 54 -1.38 -28.98 2.63
N ALA A 55 -2.16 -28.10 2.01
CA ALA A 55 -1.62 -26.99 1.25
C ALA A 55 -0.78 -26.01 2.09
N GLN A 56 -1.14 -25.82 3.37
CA GLN A 56 -0.45 -24.90 4.25
C GLN A 56 0.90 -25.47 4.70
N SER A 57 0.92 -26.72 5.12
CA SER A 57 2.14 -27.44 5.51
C SER A 57 3.10 -27.57 4.32
N ARG A 58 2.58 -27.87 3.14
CA ARG A 58 3.37 -27.88 1.89
C ARG A 58 4.01 -26.53 1.63
N ARG A 59 3.24 -25.46 1.70
CA ARG A 59 3.74 -24.10 1.50
C ARG A 59 4.85 -23.74 2.49
N GLN A 60 4.64 -24.00 3.78
CA GLN A 60 5.65 -23.73 4.83
C GLN A 60 6.90 -24.59 4.64
N GLY A 61 6.75 -25.85 4.24
CA GLY A 61 7.87 -26.72 3.91
C GLY A 61 8.68 -26.19 2.73
N MET A 62 8.00 -25.72 1.68
CA MET A 62 8.64 -25.09 0.54
C MET A 62 9.35 -23.77 0.90
N GLU A 63 8.74 -22.93 1.72
CA GLU A 63 9.37 -21.70 2.21
C GLU A 63 10.69 -21.99 2.93
N ARG A 64 10.67 -22.98 3.85
CA ARG A 64 11.88 -23.42 4.58
C ARG A 64 12.94 -24.01 3.66
N ALA A 65 12.54 -24.90 2.75
CA ALA A 65 13.46 -25.47 1.77
C ALA A 65 14.10 -24.40 0.88
N ALA A 66 13.33 -23.38 0.46
CA ALA A 66 13.84 -22.26 -0.32
C ALA A 66 14.94 -21.47 0.42
N VAL A 67 14.75 -21.23 1.73
CA VAL A 67 15.75 -20.58 2.57
C VAL A 67 17.03 -21.41 2.63
N LEU A 68 16.91 -22.70 2.97
CA LEU A 68 18.08 -23.58 3.11
C LEU A 68 18.86 -23.74 1.79
N PHE A 69 18.17 -23.87 0.66
CA PHE A 69 18.86 -23.84 -0.64
C PHE A 69 19.55 -22.50 -0.89
N GLY A 70 18.93 -21.38 -0.47
CA GLY A 70 19.53 -20.06 -0.56
C GLY A 70 20.81 -19.91 0.30
N ASP A 71 20.76 -20.41 1.53
CA ASP A 71 21.89 -20.43 2.45
C ASP A 71 23.01 -21.33 1.91
N PHE A 72 22.67 -22.53 1.42
CA PHE A 72 23.64 -23.40 0.76
C PHE A 72 24.37 -22.70 -0.40
N VAL A 73 23.62 -22.04 -1.27
CA VAL A 73 24.21 -21.33 -2.42
C VAL A 73 25.15 -20.21 -1.97
N LYS A 74 24.82 -19.53 -0.87
CA LYS A 74 25.63 -18.45 -0.31
C LYS A 74 26.89 -18.98 0.35
N ASP A 75 26.77 -20.06 1.11
CA ASP A 75 27.85 -20.60 1.91
C ASP A 75 28.83 -21.44 1.06
N PHE A 76 28.32 -22.11 0.01
CA PHE A 76 29.12 -22.95 -0.88
C PHE A 76 29.04 -22.53 -2.36
N PRO A 77 29.44 -21.30 -2.71
CA PRO A 77 29.23 -20.75 -4.05
C PRO A 77 30.01 -21.46 -5.17
N LYS A 78 30.98 -22.28 -4.82
CA LYS A 78 31.80 -23.08 -5.75
C LYS A 78 31.37 -24.53 -5.85
N SER A 79 30.36 -24.97 -5.10
CA SER A 79 29.85 -26.35 -5.10
C SER A 79 29.35 -26.75 -6.47
N ALA A 80 29.54 -28.02 -6.81
CA ALA A 80 28.93 -28.62 -8.00
C ALA A 80 27.40 -28.61 -7.95
N HIS A 81 26.81 -28.57 -6.76
CA HIS A 81 25.37 -28.57 -6.55
C HIS A 81 24.71 -27.19 -6.64
N VAL A 82 25.48 -26.10 -6.75
CA VAL A 82 24.93 -24.74 -6.72
C VAL A 82 23.87 -24.50 -7.78
N ALA A 83 24.08 -24.92 -9.01
CA ALA A 83 23.09 -24.74 -10.07
C ALA A 83 21.78 -25.49 -9.78
N LYS A 84 21.89 -26.72 -9.27
CA LYS A 84 20.75 -27.55 -8.85
C LYS A 84 20.03 -26.92 -7.64
N ALA A 85 20.80 -26.53 -6.63
CA ALA A 85 20.26 -25.92 -5.41
C ALA A 85 19.50 -24.62 -5.72
N GLN A 86 20.06 -23.74 -6.52
CA GLN A 86 19.39 -22.51 -6.95
C GLN A 86 18.12 -22.81 -7.77
N TYR A 87 18.18 -23.80 -8.66
CA TYR A 87 16.98 -24.18 -9.41
C TYR A 87 15.89 -24.70 -8.48
N LEU A 88 16.23 -25.55 -7.53
CA LEU A 88 15.30 -26.07 -6.52
C LEU A 88 14.80 -24.94 -5.59
N GLN A 89 15.66 -23.99 -5.23
CA GLN A 89 15.26 -22.79 -4.51
C GLN A 89 14.13 -22.05 -5.24
N ALA A 90 14.31 -21.80 -6.53
CA ALA A 90 13.30 -21.14 -7.35
C ALA A 90 11.98 -21.93 -7.43
N VAL A 91 12.07 -23.26 -7.56
CA VAL A 91 10.90 -24.15 -7.53
C VAL A 91 10.16 -24.05 -6.20
N CYS A 92 10.90 -24.07 -5.11
CA CYS A 92 10.34 -23.92 -3.77
C CYS A 92 9.66 -22.57 -3.56
N GLN A 93 10.30 -21.49 -4.01
CA GLN A 93 9.73 -20.13 -3.96
C GLN A 93 8.41 -20.04 -4.74
N GLU A 94 8.36 -20.64 -5.94
CA GLU A 94 7.15 -20.65 -6.74
C GLU A 94 6.01 -21.43 -6.06
N GLU A 95 6.30 -22.63 -5.57
CA GLU A 95 5.31 -23.46 -4.86
C GLU A 95 4.87 -22.84 -3.52
N ALA A 96 5.73 -22.06 -2.90
CA ALA A 96 5.43 -21.25 -1.72
C ALA A 96 4.60 -19.98 -2.04
N GLY A 97 4.49 -19.60 -3.32
CA GLY A 97 3.76 -18.41 -3.77
C GLY A 97 4.61 -17.16 -3.96
N ASP A 98 5.92 -17.24 -3.68
CA ASP A 98 6.87 -16.16 -3.98
C ASP A 98 7.32 -16.22 -5.45
N LYS A 99 6.44 -15.74 -6.32
CA LYS A 99 6.68 -15.75 -7.75
C LYS A 99 7.81 -14.79 -8.16
N ALA A 100 7.90 -13.65 -7.49
CA ALA A 100 8.95 -12.67 -7.79
C ALA A 100 10.34 -13.17 -7.37
N GLY A 101 10.45 -13.77 -6.19
CA GLY A 101 11.67 -14.42 -5.74
C GLY A 101 12.06 -15.58 -6.64
N SER A 102 11.10 -16.41 -7.05
CA SER A 102 11.33 -17.51 -7.99
C SER A 102 11.89 -17.01 -9.32
N ASP A 103 11.25 -16.02 -9.95
CA ASP A 103 11.69 -15.47 -11.23
C ASP A 103 13.11 -14.89 -11.11
N ALA A 104 13.39 -14.12 -10.05
CA ALA A 104 14.73 -13.58 -9.81
C ALA A 104 15.79 -14.67 -9.59
N THR A 105 15.41 -15.77 -8.93
CA THR A 105 16.32 -16.89 -8.69
C THR A 105 16.55 -17.67 -9.98
N LEU A 106 15.50 -17.90 -10.78
CA LEU A 106 15.61 -18.53 -12.11
C LEU A 106 16.53 -17.72 -13.03
N GLU A 107 16.46 -16.39 -13.01
CA GLU A 107 17.37 -15.54 -13.79
C GLU A 107 18.84 -15.75 -13.40
N LYS A 108 19.13 -15.88 -12.10
CA LYS A 108 20.47 -16.18 -11.62
C LYS A 108 20.95 -17.55 -12.11
N VAL A 109 20.07 -18.57 -12.06
CA VAL A 109 20.40 -19.91 -12.54
C VAL A 109 20.64 -19.92 -14.05
N ALA A 110 19.77 -19.30 -14.81
CA ALA A 110 19.87 -19.19 -16.27
C ALA A 110 21.13 -18.41 -16.72
N GLY A 111 21.56 -17.42 -15.93
CA GLY A 111 22.76 -16.63 -16.21
C GLY A 111 24.09 -17.29 -15.86
N ARG A 112 24.09 -18.48 -15.22
CA ARG A 112 25.33 -19.19 -14.87
C ARG A 112 26.04 -19.73 -16.10
N ARG A 113 27.32 -19.38 -16.25
CA ARG A 113 28.18 -20.03 -17.25
C ARG A 113 28.36 -21.50 -16.85
N ASN A 114 28.20 -22.40 -17.82
CA ASN A 114 28.26 -23.86 -17.61
C ASN A 114 27.26 -24.37 -16.56
N GLY A 115 26.10 -23.75 -16.46
CA GLY A 115 25.03 -24.17 -15.55
C GLY A 115 24.32 -25.45 -15.96
N GLY A 116 24.62 -26.00 -17.15
CA GLY A 116 24.13 -27.27 -17.66
C GLY A 116 22.59 -27.36 -17.74
N GLU A 117 22.06 -28.55 -17.46
CA GLU A 117 20.61 -28.79 -17.57
C GLU A 117 19.75 -27.93 -16.65
N PHE A 118 20.27 -27.48 -15.49
CA PHE A 118 19.51 -26.62 -14.58
C PHE A 118 19.39 -25.19 -15.12
N ALA A 119 20.47 -24.69 -15.73
CA ALA A 119 20.40 -23.41 -16.43
C ALA A 119 19.49 -23.48 -17.66
N ALA A 120 19.55 -24.59 -18.39
CA ALA A 120 18.65 -24.83 -19.52
C ALA A 120 17.18 -24.88 -19.09
N ALA A 121 16.85 -25.61 -18.00
CA ALA A 121 15.50 -25.74 -17.48
C ALA A 121 14.96 -24.40 -16.97
N ALA A 122 15.80 -23.63 -16.22
CA ALA A 122 15.45 -22.30 -15.74
C ALA A 122 15.19 -21.35 -16.92
N ALA A 123 16.11 -21.31 -17.88
CA ALA A 123 15.97 -20.49 -19.07
C ALA A 123 14.73 -20.86 -19.89
N TYR A 124 14.45 -22.15 -20.07
CA TYR A 124 13.26 -22.59 -20.79
C TYR A 124 11.96 -22.12 -20.12
N LYS A 125 11.89 -22.22 -18.79
CA LYS A 125 10.75 -21.73 -18.02
C LYS A 125 10.55 -20.22 -18.16
N LEU A 126 11.63 -19.45 -18.00
CA LEU A 126 11.61 -18.00 -18.22
C LEU A 126 11.24 -17.62 -19.66
N ALA A 127 11.76 -18.40 -20.64
CA ALA A 127 11.42 -18.21 -22.04
C ALA A 127 9.92 -18.41 -22.31
N MET A 128 9.34 -19.48 -21.74
CA MET A 128 7.90 -19.74 -21.86
C MET A 128 7.06 -18.63 -21.22
N GLN A 129 7.43 -18.17 -20.04
CA GLN A 129 6.78 -17.04 -19.39
C GLN A 129 6.90 -15.75 -20.21
N ALA A 130 8.10 -15.47 -20.73
CA ALA A 130 8.33 -14.30 -21.57
C ALA A 130 7.52 -14.39 -22.87
N SER A 131 7.47 -15.57 -23.51
CA SER A 131 6.68 -15.79 -24.73
C SER A 131 5.18 -15.60 -24.48
N SER A 132 4.66 -16.07 -23.33
CA SER A 132 3.24 -15.91 -22.98
C SER A 132 2.84 -14.45 -22.73
N ARG A 133 3.84 -13.61 -22.39
CA ARG A 133 3.69 -12.16 -22.19
C ARG A 133 4.10 -11.35 -23.43
N ASN A 134 4.36 -12.01 -24.56
CA ASN A 134 4.88 -11.41 -25.81
C ASN A 134 6.20 -10.65 -25.64
N LEU A 135 6.99 -10.95 -24.60
CA LEU A 135 8.32 -10.40 -24.38
C LEU A 135 9.35 -11.17 -25.21
N TRP A 136 9.25 -11.05 -26.55
CA TRP A 136 9.96 -11.89 -27.51
C TRP A 136 11.48 -11.77 -27.44
N GLU A 137 12.01 -10.60 -27.12
CA GLU A 137 13.46 -10.44 -26.92
C GLU A 137 13.96 -11.24 -25.72
N LYS A 138 13.25 -11.15 -24.59
CA LYS A 138 13.59 -11.96 -23.41
C LYS A 138 13.43 -13.45 -23.70
N ALA A 139 12.32 -13.81 -24.33
CA ALA A 139 12.05 -15.20 -24.74
C ALA A 139 13.16 -15.74 -25.61
N ARG A 140 13.58 -14.99 -26.65
CA ARG A 140 14.70 -15.33 -27.52
C ARG A 140 15.98 -15.61 -26.76
N ASN A 141 16.34 -14.68 -25.85
CA ASN A 141 17.58 -14.80 -25.08
C ASN A 141 17.58 -16.06 -24.20
N TYR A 142 16.46 -16.35 -23.55
CA TYR A 142 16.35 -17.53 -22.71
C TYR A 142 16.26 -18.83 -23.50
N TYR A 143 15.56 -18.86 -24.65
CA TYR A 143 15.60 -20.04 -25.56
C TYR A 143 17.00 -20.29 -26.09
N LEU A 144 17.78 -19.24 -26.36
CA LEU A 144 19.17 -19.35 -26.75
C LEU A 144 20.03 -20.00 -25.66
N ILE A 145 19.85 -19.61 -24.40
CA ILE A 145 20.52 -20.24 -23.26
C ILE A 145 20.12 -21.72 -23.18
N THR A 146 18.84 -22.03 -23.29
CA THR A 146 18.34 -23.41 -23.24
C THR A 146 18.98 -24.25 -24.36
N ALA A 147 19.01 -23.72 -25.56
CA ALA A 147 19.59 -24.41 -26.73
C ALA A 147 21.11 -24.67 -26.59
N ARG A 148 21.81 -23.80 -25.87
CA ARG A 148 23.25 -23.91 -25.64
C ARG A 148 23.57 -24.85 -24.48
N GLU A 149 22.85 -24.75 -23.36
CA GLU A 149 23.19 -25.41 -22.11
C GLU A 149 22.57 -26.82 -22.00
N SER A 150 21.48 -27.14 -22.73
CA SER A 150 20.86 -28.45 -22.62
C SER A 150 21.60 -29.53 -23.42
N HIS A 151 21.93 -30.61 -22.77
CA HIS A 151 22.45 -31.84 -23.38
C HIS A 151 21.32 -32.78 -23.85
N ARG A 152 20.10 -32.55 -23.43
CA ARG A 152 18.92 -33.30 -23.82
C ARG A 152 18.45 -32.84 -25.22
N ALA A 153 18.52 -33.76 -26.19
CA ALA A 153 18.18 -33.45 -27.56
C ALA A 153 16.71 -33.01 -27.74
N ASP A 154 15.78 -33.59 -27.00
CA ASP A 154 14.37 -33.22 -27.04
C ASP A 154 14.14 -31.74 -26.60
N LEU A 155 14.67 -31.35 -25.44
CA LEU A 155 14.55 -30.01 -24.92
C LEU A 155 15.31 -28.98 -25.78
N ARG A 156 16.52 -29.33 -26.19
CA ARG A 156 17.36 -28.50 -27.06
C ARG A 156 16.66 -28.20 -28.38
N ASN A 157 16.14 -29.23 -29.07
CA ASN A 157 15.53 -29.09 -30.38
C ASN A 157 14.18 -28.32 -30.27
N ASP A 158 13.37 -28.56 -29.27
CA ASP A 158 12.17 -27.75 -29.01
C ASP A 158 12.52 -26.27 -28.72
N ALA A 159 13.58 -26.03 -27.94
CA ALA A 159 14.06 -24.66 -27.68
C ALA A 159 14.55 -23.98 -28.98
N ILE A 160 15.26 -24.69 -29.83
CA ILE A 160 15.70 -24.16 -31.15
C ILE A 160 14.48 -23.82 -32.03
N TYR A 161 13.45 -24.68 -32.07
CA TYR A 161 12.22 -24.39 -32.80
C TYR A 161 11.52 -23.14 -32.24
N ARG A 162 11.36 -23.02 -30.90
CA ARG A 162 10.75 -21.84 -30.26
C ARG A 162 11.60 -20.60 -30.41
N LEU A 163 12.94 -20.74 -30.41
CA LEU A 163 13.87 -19.66 -30.68
C LEU A 163 13.64 -19.13 -32.10
N GLY A 164 13.50 -20.02 -33.08
CA GLY A 164 13.12 -19.63 -34.46
C GLY A 164 11.81 -18.88 -34.52
N ARG A 165 10.80 -19.33 -33.77
CA ARG A 165 9.53 -18.63 -33.65
C ARG A 165 9.65 -17.26 -32.99
N ALA A 166 10.47 -17.14 -31.93
CA ALA A 166 10.74 -15.87 -31.24
C ALA A 166 11.43 -14.88 -32.20
N HIS A 167 12.39 -15.35 -33.01
CA HIS A 167 13.01 -14.55 -34.07
C HIS A 167 11.98 -14.04 -35.09
N LEU A 168 11.02 -14.87 -35.49
CA LEU A 168 9.95 -14.43 -36.39
C LEU A 168 9.11 -13.30 -35.79
N GLN A 169 8.75 -13.43 -34.54
CA GLN A 169 7.99 -12.38 -33.82
C GLN A 169 8.77 -11.07 -33.67
N LEU A 170 10.10 -11.14 -33.67
CA LEU A 170 11.00 -10.00 -33.65
C LEU A 170 11.33 -9.46 -35.06
N GLY A 171 10.76 -10.03 -36.10
CA GLY A 171 11.08 -9.65 -37.48
C GLY A 171 12.46 -10.14 -37.98
N GLN A 172 13.15 -10.94 -37.19
CA GLN A 172 14.50 -11.46 -37.48
C GLN A 172 14.40 -12.71 -38.35
N LYS A 173 14.01 -12.50 -39.60
CA LYS A 173 13.69 -13.60 -40.52
C LYS A 173 14.88 -14.49 -40.85
N LYS A 174 16.07 -13.91 -41.03
CA LYS A 174 17.31 -14.67 -41.34
C LYS A 174 17.67 -15.61 -40.21
N GLU A 175 17.66 -15.11 -39.02
CA GLU A 175 17.98 -15.89 -37.83
C GLU A 175 16.94 -16.99 -37.56
N ALA A 176 15.67 -16.72 -37.85
CA ALA A 176 14.61 -17.72 -37.73
C ALA A 176 14.83 -18.85 -38.77
N GLU A 177 15.14 -18.49 -40.03
CA GLU A 177 15.44 -19.42 -41.10
C GLU A 177 16.62 -20.34 -40.73
N GLU A 178 17.71 -19.76 -40.22
CA GLU A 178 18.87 -20.54 -39.79
C GLU A 178 18.51 -21.56 -38.70
N ARG A 179 17.69 -21.17 -37.72
CA ARG A 179 17.25 -22.09 -36.66
C ARG A 179 16.39 -23.23 -37.21
N PHE A 180 15.47 -22.95 -38.12
CA PHE A 180 14.64 -23.99 -38.67
C PHE A 180 15.45 -24.90 -39.64
N LYS A 181 16.40 -24.35 -40.40
CA LYS A 181 17.33 -25.13 -41.26
C LYS A 181 18.23 -26.04 -40.43
N SER A 182 18.73 -25.54 -39.26
CA SER A 182 19.57 -26.38 -38.41
C SER A 182 18.80 -27.61 -37.90
N LEU A 183 17.52 -27.50 -37.60
CA LEU A 183 16.67 -28.62 -37.24
C LEU A 183 16.43 -29.62 -38.41
N GLN A 184 16.56 -29.18 -39.66
CA GLN A 184 16.46 -30.07 -40.81
C GLN A 184 17.78 -30.84 -41.07
N ALA A 185 18.90 -30.30 -40.64
CA ALA A 185 20.23 -30.92 -40.78
C ALA A 185 20.55 -31.90 -39.64
N GLU A 186 19.91 -31.76 -38.49
CA GLU A 186 20.14 -32.56 -37.27
C GLU A 186 19.51 -33.96 -37.41
N ARG A 187 20.28 -35.03 -37.07
CA ARG A 187 19.81 -36.43 -37.25
C ARG A 187 18.77 -36.89 -36.23
N ASN A 188 18.77 -36.33 -35.03
CA ASN A 188 17.96 -36.81 -33.90
C ASN A 188 16.87 -35.80 -33.51
N VAL A 189 16.14 -35.27 -34.46
CA VAL A 189 15.00 -34.37 -34.19
C VAL A 189 13.71 -35.18 -34.22
N ALA A 190 12.87 -34.99 -33.24
CA ALA A 190 11.54 -35.58 -33.21
C ALA A 190 10.75 -35.20 -34.49
N PRO A 191 10.10 -36.17 -35.17
CA PRO A 191 9.39 -35.91 -36.45
C PRO A 191 8.43 -34.72 -36.39
N ALA A 192 7.74 -34.55 -35.27
CA ALA A 192 6.83 -33.42 -35.07
C ALA A 192 7.54 -32.07 -35.14
N VAL A 193 8.73 -31.91 -34.50
CA VAL A 193 9.53 -30.69 -34.50
C VAL A 193 10.15 -30.46 -35.87
N ALA A 194 10.68 -31.54 -36.50
CA ALA A 194 11.25 -31.48 -37.84
C ALA A 194 10.19 -31.08 -38.92
N ASN A 195 9.00 -31.66 -38.87
CA ASN A 195 7.92 -31.32 -39.77
C ASN A 195 7.38 -29.90 -39.52
N ALA A 196 7.23 -29.50 -38.28
CA ALA A 196 6.81 -28.14 -37.91
C ALA A 196 7.82 -27.08 -38.40
N SER A 197 9.13 -27.34 -38.26
CA SER A 197 10.17 -26.40 -38.73
C SER A 197 10.23 -26.32 -40.25
N LEU A 198 10.03 -27.45 -40.94
CA LEU A 198 9.94 -27.44 -42.39
C LEU A 198 8.70 -26.69 -42.90
N TYR A 199 7.57 -26.89 -42.22
CA TYR A 199 6.36 -26.15 -42.55
C TYR A 199 6.54 -24.63 -42.33
N ALA A 200 7.20 -24.25 -41.22
CA ALA A 200 7.51 -22.84 -40.94
C ALA A 200 8.43 -22.22 -42.00
N LEU A 201 9.46 -22.96 -42.46
CA LEU A 201 10.30 -22.55 -43.60
C LEU A 201 9.49 -22.32 -44.87
N ALA A 202 8.61 -23.26 -45.21
CA ALA A 202 7.74 -23.12 -46.36
C ALA A 202 6.82 -21.88 -46.27
N GLN A 203 6.25 -21.62 -45.10
CA GLN A 203 5.45 -20.43 -44.90
C GLN A 203 6.28 -19.14 -45.03
N MET A 204 7.46 -19.10 -44.42
CA MET A 204 8.37 -17.94 -44.52
C MET A 204 8.70 -17.64 -45.99
N LYS A 205 9.04 -18.65 -46.75
CA LYS A 205 9.34 -18.48 -48.21
C LYS A 205 8.13 -18.02 -49.00
N THR A 206 6.92 -18.44 -48.62
CA THR A 206 5.67 -17.94 -49.19
C THR A 206 5.48 -16.44 -48.89
N GLU A 207 5.72 -16.03 -47.66
CA GLU A 207 5.61 -14.62 -47.23
C GLU A 207 6.69 -13.74 -47.87
N GLU A 208 7.87 -14.28 -48.14
CA GLU A 208 8.95 -13.61 -48.86
C GLU A 208 8.71 -13.50 -50.36
N GLY A 209 7.63 -14.09 -50.86
CA GLY A 209 7.34 -14.14 -52.32
C GLY A 209 8.24 -15.12 -53.07
N GLN A 210 9.03 -15.93 -52.37
CA GLN A 210 9.91 -16.96 -52.96
C GLN A 210 9.11 -18.23 -53.28
N HIS A 211 8.10 -18.08 -54.12
CA HIS A 211 7.08 -19.10 -54.40
C HIS A 211 7.63 -20.45 -54.85
N ALA A 212 8.72 -20.44 -55.63
CA ALA A 212 9.35 -21.68 -56.11
C ALA A 212 10.00 -22.48 -55.00
N GLU A 213 10.67 -21.79 -54.05
CA GLU A 213 11.32 -22.42 -52.90
C GLU A 213 10.28 -22.89 -51.87
N ALA A 214 9.26 -22.09 -51.62
CA ALA A 214 8.12 -22.45 -50.78
C ALA A 214 7.42 -23.70 -51.30
N TYR A 215 7.16 -23.76 -52.61
CA TYR A 215 6.59 -24.92 -53.25
C TYR A 215 7.45 -26.18 -53.07
N SER A 216 8.78 -26.05 -53.19
CA SER A 216 9.69 -27.17 -52.95
C SER A 216 9.65 -27.68 -51.52
N PHE A 217 9.60 -26.79 -50.53
CA PHE A 217 9.51 -27.19 -49.14
C PHE A 217 8.17 -27.84 -48.77
N PHE A 218 7.05 -27.33 -49.31
CA PHE A 218 5.75 -27.99 -49.10
C PHE A 218 5.72 -29.36 -49.76
N THR A 219 6.24 -29.51 -50.99
CA THR A 219 6.28 -30.81 -51.67
C THR A 219 7.21 -31.80 -50.97
N LEU A 220 8.32 -31.32 -50.37
CA LEU A 220 9.21 -32.13 -49.52
C LEU A 220 8.48 -32.61 -48.28
N LEU A 221 7.75 -31.72 -47.60
CA LEU A 221 6.97 -32.06 -46.42
C LEU A 221 5.92 -33.14 -46.76
N LEU A 222 5.24 -33.01 -47.91
CA LEU A 222 4.22 -33.96 -48.33
C LEU A 222 4.76 -35.38 -48.60
N LYS A 223 6.07 -35.52 -48.85
CA LYS A 223 6.77 -36.79 -49.03
C LYS A 223 7.22 -37.43 -47.74
N ARG A 224 7.15 -36.71 -46.61
CA ARG A 224 7.57 -37.20 -45.27
C ARG A 224 6.50 -38.05 -44.62
N ASP A 225 6.96 -39.01 -43.84
CA ASP A 225 6.13 -39.78 -42.93
C ASP A 225 5.83 -39.04 -41.64
N GLY A 226 4.77 -39.43 -40.92
CA GLY A 226 4.42 -38.84 -39.62
C GLY A 226 3.96 -37.38 -39.69
N VAL A 227 3.64 -36.85 -40.84
CA VAL A 227 3.02 -35.52 -40.95
C VAL A 227 1.56 -35.62 -40.53
N GLU A 228 1.18 -34.82 -39.52
CA GLU A 228 -0.20 -34.76 -39.04
C GLU A 228 -1.18 -34.48 -40.21
N SER A 229 -2.34 -35.12 -40.19
CA SER A 229 -3.31 -35.02 -41.31
C SER A 229 -3.74 -33.58 -41.60
N GLY A 230 -3.94 -32.76 -40.61
CA GLY A 230 -4.24 -31.33 -40.74
C GLY A 230 -3.12 -30.55 -41.43
N MET A 231 -1.88 -30.77 -41.01
CA MET A 231 -0.69 -30.15 -41.63
C MET A 231 -0.51 -30.63 -43.08
N ARG A 232 -0.72 -31.91 -43.32
CA ARG A 232 -0.65 -32.50 -44.67
C ARG A 232 -1.66 -31.85 -45.62
N GLY A 233 -2.90 -31.70 -45.17
CA GLY A 233 -3.95 -31.07 -45.97
C GLY A 233 -3.64 -29.60 -46.29
N MET A 234 -3.20 -28.83 -45.27
CA MET A 234 -2.80 -27.44 -45.48
C MET A 234 -1.56 -27.29 -46.38
N ALA A 235 -0.57 -28.15 -46.23
CA ALA A 235 0.62 -28.17 -47.10
C ALA A 235 0.25 -28.49 -48.57
N THR A 236 -0.69 -29.43 -48.76
CA THR A 236 -1.17 -29.78 -50.14
C THR A 236 -1.92 -28.60 -50.75
N LEU A 237 -2.75 -27.90 -49.97
CA LEU A 237 -3.46 -26.70 -50.45
C LEU A 237 -2.50 -25.56 -50.80
N GLN A 238 -1.52 -25.28 -49.94
CA GLN A 238 -0.54 -24.22 -50.23
C GLN A 238 0.33 -24.59 -51.45
N ALA A 239 0.76 -25.84 -51.54
CA ALA A 239 1.47 -26.32 -52.73
C ALA A 239 0.63 -26.17 -54.02
N ALA A 240 -0.66 -26.49 -53.99
CA ALA A 240 -1.55 -26.31 -55.12
C ALA A 240 -1.68 -24.83 -55.53
N ARG A 241 -1.86 -23.93 -54.60
CA ARG A 241 -1.93 -22.48 -54.83
C ARG A 241 -0.61 -21.95 -55.39
N LEU A 242 0.49 -22.34 -54.81
CA LEU A 242 1.82 -21.95 -55.28
C LEU A 242 2.10 -22.51 -56.72
N ALA A 243 1.71 -23.75 -56.98
CA ALA A 243 1.81 -24.32 -58.30
C ALA A 243 0.99 -23.50 -59.32
N SER A 244 -0.21 -23.08 -58.96
CA SER A 244 -1.02 -22.18 -59.81
C SER A 244 -0.34 -20.83 -60.06
N GLN A 245 0.25 -20.22 -59.02
CA GLN A 245 0.98 -18.95 -59.12
C GLN A 245 2.26 -19.07 -59.96
N LEU A 246 2.92 -20.22 -59.90
CA LEU A 246 4.13 -20.53 -60.67
C LEU A 246 3.84 -20.91 -62.14
N GLY A 247 2.60 -20.84 -62.57
CA GLY A 247 2.21 -21.24 -63.97
C GLY A 247 2.27 -22.72 -64.22
N LYS A 248 2.07 -23.55 -63.17
CA LYS A 248 2.07 -25.02 -63.23
C LYS A 248 0.66 -25.58 -63.03
N PRO A 249 -0.29 -25.33 -63.96
CA PRO A 249 -1.69 -25.65 -63.78
C PRO A 249 -1.96 -27.15 -63.60
N GLU A 250 -1.20 -28.02 -64.29
CA GLU A 250 -1.34 -29.46 -64.18
C GLU A 250 -0.95 -29.99 -62.80
N GLU A 251 0.17 -29.52 -62.27
CA GLU A 251 0.60 -29.86 -60.90
C GLU A 251 -0.40 -29.33 -59.85
N ALA A 252 -0.90 -28.11 -60.03
CA ALA A 252 -1.94 -27.52 -59.14
C ALA A 252 -3.21 -28.40 -59.18
N GLN A 253 -3.69 -28.77 -60.33
CA GLN A 253 -4.88 -29.62 -60.50
C GLN A 253 -4.68 -31.01 -59.89
N ALA A 254 -3.50 -31.60 -60.01
CA ALA A 254 -3.18 -32.89 -59.42
C ALA A 254 -3.15 -32.82 -57.88
N LEU A 255 -2.65 -31.69 -57.31
CA LEU A 255 -2.66 -31.44 -55.87
C LEU A 255 -4.08 -31.17 -55.35
N TYR A 256 -4.90 -30.40 -56.08
CA TYR A 256 -6.31 -30.22 -55.76
C TYR A 256 -7.12 -31.50 -55.81
N ALA A 257 -6.82 -32.40 -56.79
CA ALA A 257 -7.43 -33.72 -56.88
C ALA A 257 -7.05 -34.61 -55.66
N LYS A 258 -5.81 -34.53 -55.19
CA LYS A 258 -5.39 -35.23 -53.98
C LYS A 258 -6.09 -34.71 -52.73
N LEU A 259 -6.37 -33.41 -52.67
CA LEU A 259 -7.12 -32.82 -51.59
C LEU A 259 -8.57 -33.32 -51.51
N SER A 260 -9.20 -33.52 -52.66
CA SER A 260 -10.59 -34.03 -52.73
C SER A 260 -10.69 -35.50 -52.28
N GLY A 261 -9.61 -36.26 -52.34
CA GLY A 261 -9.53 -37.64 -51.82
C GLY A 261 -9.16 -37.74 -50.34
N LEU A 262 -8.81 -36.62 -49.66
CA LEU A 262 -8.52 -36.59 -48.26
C LEU A 262 -9.80 -36.31 -47.49
N SER A 263 -10.13 -37.15 -46.50
CA SER A 263 -11.31 -36.96 -45.64
C SER A 263 -11.31 -35.56 -45.03
N GLY A 264 -12.41 -34.81 -45.21
CA GLY A 264 -12.56 -33.43 -44.81
C GLY A 264 -12.03 -32.38 -45.79
N MET A 265 -11.61 -32.79 -46.98
CA MET A 265 -11.05 -31.94 -48.04
C MET A 265 -11.90 -31.91 -49.35
N GLU A 266 -13.13 -32.43 -49.32
CA GLU A 266 -14.04 -32.57 -50.47
C GLU A 266 -14.45 -31.21 -51.07
N ARG A 267 -14.26 -30.14 -50.32
CA ARG A 267 -14.64 -28.75 -50.68
C ARG A 267 -13.87 -28.16 -51.87
N TYR A 268 -12.80 -28.82 -52.38
CA TYR A 268 -11.95 -28.23 -53.42
C TYR A 268 -12.52 -28.30 -54.82
N ALA A 269 -13.54 -29.14 -55.04
CA ALA A 269 -14.27 -29.16 -56.34
C ALA A 269 -14.98 -27.83 -56.67
N GLY A 270 -15.27 -27.02 -55.61
CA GLY A 270 -15.88 -25.70 -55.82
C GLY A 270 -14.90 -24.52 -55.74
N GLU A 271 -13.62 -24.76 -55.54
CA GLU A 271 -12.65 -23.64 -55.55
C GLU A 271 -12.64 -22.95 -56.93
N ALA A 272 -12.77 -23.70 -57.99
CA ALA A 272 -12.86 -23.16 -59.38
C ALA A 272 -14.07 -22.21 -59.58
N GLN A 273 -15.21 -22.54 -58.98
CA GLN A 273 -16.38 -21.66 -59.02
C GLN A 273 -16.14 -20.37 -58.21
N MET A 274 -15.47 -20.50 -57.06
CA MET A 274 -15.10 -19.36 -56.24
C MET A 274 -14.03 -18.47 -56.86
N GLU A 275 -13.07 -19.05 -57.59
CA GLU A 275 -12.03 -18.28 -58.33
C GLU A 275 -12.65 -17.29 -59.32
N THR A 276 -13.74 -17.67 -60.02
CA THR A 276 -14.44 -16.77 -60.92
C THR A 276 -15.00 -15.53 -60.19
N LEU A 277 -15.67 -15.74 -59.03
CA LEU A 277 -16.20 -14.63 -58.23
C LEU A 277 -15.06 -13.79 -57.64
N LEU A 278 -14.00 -14.42 -57.17
CA LEU A 278 -12.80 -13.72 -56.68
C LEU A 278 -12.13 -12.90 -57.78
N ASN A 279 -12.07 -13.41 -59.03
CA ASN A 279 -11.49 -12.68 -60.13
C ASN A 279 -12.32 -11.46 -60.53
N LEU A 280 -13.66 -11.55 -60.54
CA LEU A 280 -14.54 -10.40 -60.74
C LEU A 280 -14.36 -9.38 -59.64
N TYR A 281 -14.34 -9.85 -58.38
CA TYR A 281 -14.13 -8.99 -57.23
C TYR A 281 -12.75 -8.27 -57.24
N LYS A 282 -11.66 -9.00 -57.55
CA LYS A 282 -10.32 -8.45 -57.74
C LYS A 282 -10.24 -7.41 -58.87
N LYS A 283 -11.01 -7.62 -59.94
CA LYS A 283 -11.14 -6.65 -61.01
C LYS A 283 -12.03 -5.47 -60.65
N LYS A 284 -12.59 -5.44 -59.42
CA LYS A 284 -13.54 -4.46 -58.95
C LYS A 284 -14.84 -4.39 -59.73
N ASP A 285 -15.17 -5.47 -60.47
CA ASP A 285 -16.43 -5.62 -61.15
C ASP A 285 -17.50 -6.13 -60.15
N TYR A 286 -17.88 -5.26 -59.21
CA TYR A 286 -18.82 -5.59 -58.16
C TYR A 286 -20.23 -5.86 -58.72
N GLU A 287 -20.62 -5.17 -59.78
CA GLU A 287 -21.87 -5.44 -60.48
C GLU A 287 -21.86 -6.81 -61.14
N GLY A 288 -20.73 -7.23 -61.74
CA GLY A 288 -20.54 -8.56 -62.30
C GLY A 288 -20.70 -9.66 -61.24
N VAL A 289 -20.14 -9.45 -60.04
CA VAL A 289 -20.30 -10.36 -58.90
C VAL A 289 -21.78 -10.49 -58.50
N VAL A 290 -22.46 -9.38 -58.35
CA VAL A 290 -23.89 -9.35 -57.98
C VAL A 290 -24.75 -10.00 -59.04
N ARG A 291 -24.53 -9.74 -60.35
CA ARG A 291 -25.22 -10.35 -61.47
C ARG A 291 -25.08 -11.86 -61.50
N GLN A 292 -23.84 -12.33 -61.32
CA GLN A 292 -23.53 -13.76 -61.32
C GLN A 292 -24.28 -14.54 -60.26
N VAL A 293 -24.41 -13.98 -59.08
CA VAL A 293 -25.10 -14.60 -57.93
C VAL A 293 -26.62 -14.49 -58.09
N SER A 294 -27.12 -13.38 -58.66
CA SER A 294 -28.56 -13.19 -58.90
C SER A 294 -29.11 -14.11 -60.01
N SER A 295 -28.30 -14.49 -60.95
CA SER A 295 -28.70 -15.34 -62.11
C SER A 295 -28.72 -16.83 -61.79
N SER A 296 -28.02 -17.29 -60.74
CA SER A 296 -27.87 -18.71 -60.43
C SER A 296 -27.71 -18.96 -58.93
N TYR A 297 -28.59 -18.37 -58.12
CA TYR A 297 -28.58 -18.62 -56.68
C TYR A 297 -29.12 -20.02 -56.39
N ALA A 298 -28.26 -20.97 -56.23
CA ALA A 298 -28.53 -22.21 -55.51
C ALA A 298 -27.57 -22.24 -54.29
N GLN A 299 -28.12 -22.49 -53.11
CA GLN A 299 -27.27 -22.70 -51.93
C GLN A 299 -26.29 -23.81 -52.20
N LEU A 300 -25.00 -23.55 -51.90
CA LEU A 300 -23.99 -24.58 -52.10
C LEU A 300 -24.08 -25.61 -50.96
N ASP A 301 -23.93 -26.89 -51.32
CA ASP A 301 -23.95 -28.00 -50.36
C ASP A 301 -22.80 -27.92 -49.36
N ASP A 302 -21.71 -27.22 -49.67
CA ASP A 302 -20.60 -26.95 -48.76
C ASP A 302 -20.81 -25.62 -48.04
N PRO A 303 -21.10 -25.65 -46.75
CA PRO A 303 -21.33 -24.46 -45.95
C PRO A 303 -20.18 -23.45 -45.94
N ALA A 304 -18.93 -23.94 -46.09
CA ALA A 304 -17.76 -23.07 -46.12
C ALA A 304 -17.66 -22.26 -47.40
N ARG A 305 -18.05 -22.87 -48.52
CA ARG A 305 -18.12 -22.18 -49.80
C ARG A 305 -19.26 -21.18 -49.85
N GLU A 306 -20.40 -21.57 -49.32
CA GLU A 306 -21.54 -20.67 -49.20
C GLU A 306 -21.21 -19.43 -48.39
N ALA A 307 -20.55 -19.60 -47.22
CA ALA A 307 -20.11 -18.49 -46.42
C ALA A 307 -19.14 -17.56 -47.17
N ARG A 308 -18.13 -18.10 -47.85
CA ARG A 308 -17.19 -17.31 -48.67
C ARG A 308 -17.87 -16.57 -49.81
N ARG A 309 -18.76 -17.27 -50.55
CA ARG A 309 -19.56 -16.64 -51.58
C ARG A 309 -20.36 -15.47 -51.07
N ALA A 310 -21.08 -15.69 -49.96
CA ALA A 310 -21.92 -14.68 -49.36
C ALA A 310 -21.10 -13.47 -48.88
N ILE A 311 -19.87 -13.68 -48.35
CA ILE A 311 -18.97 -12.58 -47.98
C ILE A 311 -18.58 -11.76 -49.19
N ILE A 312 -18.14 -12.38 -50.29
CA ILE A 312 -17.75 -11.67 -51.52
C ILE A 312 -18.92 -10.85 -52.05
N VAL A 313 -20.11 -11.45 -52.09
CA VAL A 313 -21.33 -10.76 -52.54
C VAL A 313 -21.70 -9.62 -51.60
N GLY A 314 -21.67 -9.84 -50.27
CA GLY A 314 -21.92 -8.82 -49.27
C GLY A 314 -20.96 -7.65 -49.40
N GLN A 315 -19.67 -7.93 -49.59
CA GLN A 315 -18.64 -6.91 -49.82
C GLN A 315 -18.90 -6.13 -51.11
N SER A 316 -19.28 -6.84 -52.17
CA SER A 316 -19.63 -6.16 -53.43
C SER A 316 -20.80 -5.20 -53.26
N PHE A 317 -21.82 -5.58 -52.49
CA PHE A 317 -22.91 -4.66 -52.14
C PHE A 317 -22.45 -3.51 -51.26
N MET A 318 -21.48 -3.71 -50.33
CA MET A 318 -20.90 -2.61 -49.54
C MET A 318 -20.17 -1.61 -50.42
N GLU A 319 -19.37 -2.06 -51.38
CA GLU A 319 -18.67 -1.19 -52.34
C GLU A 319 -19.67 -0.39 -53.17
N LEU A 320 -20.79 -1.02 -53.53
CA LEU A 320 -21.94 -0.36 -54.20
C LEU A 320 -22.80 0.45 -53.23
N ARG A 321 -22.38 0.63 -51.95
CA ARG A 321 -23.07 1.37 -50.89
C ARG A 321 -24.48 0.88 -50.53
N ASN A 322 -24.82 -0.33 -50.94
CA ASN A 322 -26.07 -0.97 -50.59
C ASN A 322 -25.94 -1.79 -49.31
N TYR A 323 -25.79 -1.08 -48.18
CA TYR A 323 -25.51 -1.67 -46.86
C TYR A 323 -26.62 -2.59 -46.35
N SER A 324 -27.87 -2.33 -46.76
CA SER A 324 -29.01 -3.17 -46.34
C SER A 324 -28.93 -4.57 -46.99
N ARG A 325 -28.64 -4.66 -48.30
CA ARG A 325 -28.42 -5.95 -49.00
C ARG A 325 -27.11 -6.59 -48.56
N ALA A 326 -26.09 -5.81 -48.34
CA ALA A 326 -24.81 -6.30 -47.80
C ALA A 326 -25.04 -7.03 -46.47
N ALA A 327 -25.81 -6.43 -45.54
CA ALA A 327 -26.11 -7.01 -44.25
C ALA A 327 -26.84 -8.36 -44.35
N GLN A 328 -27.76 -8.46 -45.31
CA GLN A 328 -28.47 -9.74 -45.58
C GLN A 328 -27.53 -10.85 -46.06
N TRP A 329 -26.62 -10.51 -46.95
CA TRP A 329 -25.63 -11.49 -47.44
C TRP A 329 -24.60 -11.88 -46.36
N PHE A 330 -24.23 -10.96 -45.53
CA PHE A 330 -23.41 -11.29 -44.37
C PHE A 330 -24.15 -12.15 -43.34
N GLU A 331 -25.47 -12.00 -43.23
CA GLU A 331 -26.28 -12.90 -42.40
C GLU A 331 -26.31 -14.33 -43.02
N VAL A 332 -26.43 -14.45 -44.31
CA VAL A 332 -26.29 -15.74 -44.99
C VAL A 332 -24.93 -16.39 -44.74
N ALA A 333 -23.86 -15.59 -44.81
CA ALA A 333 -22.52 -16.08 -44.52
C ALA A 333 -22.36 -16.56 -43.07
N GLU A 334 -22.94 -15.80 -42.14
CA GLU A 334 -22.93 -16.15 -40.73
C GLU A 334 -23.69 -17.45 -40.44
N GLN A 335 -24.84 -17.63 -41.09
CA GLN A 335 -25.69 -18.81 -40.91
C GLN A 335 -25.17 -20.06 -41.64
N ALA A 336 -24.46 -19.90 -42.73
CA ALA A 336 -23.94 -21.02 -43.51
C ALA A 336 -22.92 -21.83 -42.74
N GLN A 337 -22.10 -21.17 -41.92
CA GLN A 337 -21.06 -21.84 -41.17
C GLN A 337 -20.91 -21.20 -39.77
N PRO A 338 -21.90 -21.39 -38.89
CA PRO A 338 -21.89 -20.77 -37.57
C PRO A 338 -20.64 -21.09 -36.76
N ARG A 339 -20.18 -20.11 -35.97
CA ARG A 339 -19.01 -20.25 -35.08
C ARG A 339 -17.67 -20.47 -35.77
N THR A 340 -17.56 -20.05 -37.02
CA THR A 340 -16.31 -20.09 -37.79
C THR A 340 -15.70 -18.69 -37.94
N ALA A 341 -14.45 -18.62 -38.42
CA ALA A 341 -13.80 -17.36 -38.80
C ALA A 341 -14.61 -16.55 -39.82
N LEU A 342 -15.13 -17.26 -40.80
CA LEU A 342 -15.92 -16.64 -41.87
C LEU A 342 -17.21 -16.06 -41.32
N ALA A 343 -17.88 -16.78 -40.45
CA ALA A 343 -19.10 -16.29 -39.79
C ALA A 343 -18.80 -15.07 -38.91
N ALA A 344 -17.66 -15.07 -38.18
CA ALA A 344 -17.23 -13.93 -37.40
C ALA A 344 -16.91 -12.70 -38.26
N ASP A 345 -16.22 -12.89 -39.41
CA ASP A 345 -15.96 -11.81 -40.36
C ASP A 345 -17.27 -11.28 -40.97
N ALA A 346 -18.18 -12.17 -41.35
CA ALA A 346 -19.49 -11.79 -41.82
C ALA A 346 -20.31 -11.01 -40.78
N ALA A 347 -20.36 -11.50 -39.55
CA ALA A 347 -21.04 -10.84 -38.43
C ALA A 347 -20.43 -9.47 -38.15
N TYR A 348 -19.10 -9.34 -38.20
CA TYR A 348 -18.42 -8.03 -38.09
C TYR A 348 -18.84 -7.08 -39.20
N ARG A 349 -18.81 -7.51 -40.45
CA ARG A 349 -19.21 -6.68 -41.58
C ARG A 349 -20.69 -6.28 -41.50
N ARG A 350 -21.53 -7.18 -40.99
CA ARG A 350 -22.91 -6.86 -40.66
C ARG A 350 -23.02 -5.77 -39.62
N LEU A 351 -22.14 -5.78 -38.59
CA LEU A 351 -22.05 -4.68 -37.63
C LEU A 351 -21.63 -3.37 -38.28
N VAL A 352 -20.65 -3.41 -39.17
CA VAL A 352 -20.23 -2.23 -39.94
C VAL A 352 -21.38 -1.70 -40.79
N CYS A 353 -22.16 -2.57 -41.43
CA CYS A 353 -23.34 -2.16 -42.17
C CYS A 353 -24.39 -1.53 -41.24
N ALA A 354 -24.61 -2.10 -40.04
CA ALA A 354 -25.51 -1.57 -39.03
C ALA A 354 -25.07 -0.18 -38.51
N GLN A 355 -23.76 0.04 -38.39
CA GLN A 355 -23.18 1.32 -38.06
C GLN A 355 -23.43 2.37 -39.16
N GLN A 356 -23.18 2.02 -40.43
CA GLN A 356 -23.37 2.91 -41.59
C GLN A 356 -24.83 3.31 -41.75
N THR A 357 -25.75 2.39 -41.48
CA THR A 357 -27.20 2.63 -41.53
C THR A 357 -27.75 3.25 -40.24
N ARG A 358 -26.94 3.50 -39.23
CA ARG A 358 -27.34 3.93 -37.88
C ARG A 358 -28.43 3.04 -37.26
N SER A 359 -28.34 1.74 -37.52
CA SER A 359 -29.33 0.77 -37.06
C SER A 359 -29.39 0.73 -35.52
N VAL A 360 -30.61 0.69 -34.97
CA VAL A 360 -30.85 0.53 -33.54
C VAL A 360 -30.39 -0.83 -33.00
N ASN A 361 -30.19 -1.81 -33.90
CA ASN A 361 -29.79 -3.16 -33.54
C ASN A 361 -28.27 -3.32 -33.37
N PHE A 362 -27.48 -2.24 -33.50
CA PHE A 362 -26.02 -2.33 -33.41
C PHE A 362 -25.57 -3.03 -32.13
N PHE A 363 -26.14 -2.66 -30.98
CA PHE A 363 -25.76 -3.20 -29.67
C PHE A 363 -26.08 -4.69 -29.54
N SER A 364 -27.28 -5.09 -29.94
CA SER A 364 -27.70 -6.49 -29.88
C SER A 364 -26.82 -7.35 -30.83
N LEU A 365 -26.46 -6.81 -31.98
CA LEU A 365 -25.56 -7.48 -32.93
C LEU A 365 -24.13 -7.58 -32.38
N ALA A 366 -23.62 -6.50 -31.75
CA ALA A 366 -22.29 -6.50 -31.14
C ALA A 366 -22.23 -7.50 -29.96
N GLN A 367 -23.21 -7.48 -29.09
CA GLN A 367 -23.29 -8.43 -27.99
C GLN A 367 -23.42 -9.87 -28.48
N ARG A 368 -24.27 -10.09 -29.48
CA ARG A 368 -24.38 -11.41 -30.15
C ARG A 368 -23.05 -11.83 -30.75
N TYR A 369 -22.35 -10.90 -31.43
CA TYR A 369 -21.02 -11.16 -31.98
C TYR A 369 -20.06 -11.62 -30.90
N LEU A 370 -19.94 -10.84 -29.81
CA LEU A 370 -19.05 -11.14 -28.70
C LEU A 370 -19.37 -12.47 -28.03
N ASN A 371 -20.66 -12.76 -27.82
CA ASN A 371 -21.10 -14.00 -27.20
C ASN A 371 -20.86 -15.23 -28.10
N THR A 372 -20.90 -15.02 -29.41
CA THR A 372 -20.82 -16.13 -30.37
C THR A 372 -19.40 -16.38 -30.86
N TYR A 373 -18.62 -15.33 -31.11
CA TYR A 373 -17.35 -15.39 -31.81
C TYR A 373 -16.14 -14.96 -31.01
N ALA A 374 -16.35 -14.15 -29.98
CA ALA A 374 -15.28 -13.56 -29.19
C ALA A 374 -15.33 -13.92 -27.70
N ALA A 375 -16.17 -14.89 -27.33
CA ALA A 375 -16.32 -15.31 -25.92
C ALA A 375 -14.99 -15.84 -25.34
N VAL A 376 -14.67 -15.38 -24.15
CA VAL A 376 -13.46 -15.79 -23.43
C VAL A 376 -13.53 -17.28 -23.09
N GLY A 377 -12.50 -18.03 -23.45
CA GLY A 377 -12.41 -19.47 -23.16
C GLY A 377 -13.00 -20.41 -24.23
N GLN A 378 -13.66 -19.90 -25.23
CA GLN A 378 -14.03 -20.70 -26.40
C GLN A 378 -12.99 -20.52 -27.50
N SER A 379 -12.36 -21.62 -27.91
CA SER A 379 -11.36 -21.67 -28.99
C SER A 379 -12.02 -21.40 -30.33
N THR A 380 -12.42 -20.18 -30.57
CA THR A 380 -12.91 -19.76 -31.85
C THR A 380 -11.98 -18.71 -32.41
N VAL A 381 -11.44 -19.03 -33.49
CA VAL A 381 -10.81 -18.23 -34.52
C VAL A 381 -10.38 -16.82 -34.07
N ASN A 382 -9.08 -16.68 -33.86
CA ASN A 382 -8.46 -15.40 -33.54
C ASN A 382 -8.49 -14.48 -34.78
N LEU A 383 -9.58 -13.78 -35.00
CA LEU A 383 -9.68 -12.76 -36.02
C LEU A 383 -9.32 -11.39 -35.45
N PRO A 384 -8.52 -10.59 -36.17
CA PRO A 384 -8.20 -9.21 -35.77
C PRO A 384 -9.44 -8.37 -35.46
N VAL A 385 -10.52 -8.59 -36.19
CA VAL A 385 -11.80 -7.88 -36.04
C VAL A 385 -12.52 -8.19 -34.72
N ASN A 386 -12.27 -9.35 -34.10
CA ASN A 386 -12.84 -9.66 -32.79
C ASN A 386 -12.40 -8.61 -31.76
N ASP A 387 -11.16 -8.20 -31.83
CA ASP A 387 -10.58 -7.26 -30.92
C ASP A 387 -11.12 -5.85 -31.12
N LEU A 388 -11.40 -5.49 -32.36
CA LEU A 388 -12.05 -4.23 -32.67
C LEU A 388 -13.51 -4.18 -32.17
N VAL A 389 -14.26 -5.28 -32.33
CA VAL A 389 -15.62 -5.38 -31.77
C VAL A 389 -15.60 -5.38 -30.24
N ARG A 390 -14.67 -6.12 -29.63
CA ARG A 390 -14.46 -6.08 -28.18
C ARG A 390 -14.19 -4.67 -27.68
N LEU A 391 -13.29 -3.95 -28.37
CA LEU A 391 -12.97 -2.58 -28.01
C LEU A 391 -14.21 -1.68 -28.07
N MET A 392 -14.97 -1.73 -29.16
CA MET A 392 -16.17 -0.93 -29.33
C MET A 392 -17.23 -1.23 -28.26
N TYR A 393 -17.39 -2.50 -27.91
CA TYR A 393 -18.31 -2.93 -26.86
C TYR A 393 -17.79 -2.57 -25.47
N ALA A 394 -16.50 -2.85 -25.18
CA ALA A 394 -15.88 -2.56 -23.89
C ALA A 394 -15.93 -1.07 -23.55
N ASP A 395 -15.67 -0.21 -24.52
CA ASP A 395 -15.72 1.25 -24.33
C ASP A 395 -17.08 1.71 -23.80
N ARG A 396 -18.16 1.10 -24.26
CA ARG A 396 -19.51 1.43 -23.76
C ARG A 396 -19.81 0.80 -22.41
N MET A 397 -19.27 -0.39 -22.14
CA MET A 397 -19.45 -1.08 -20.87
C MET A 397 -18.70 -0.42 -19.73
N MET A 398 -17.67 0.36 -19.98
CA MET A 398 -16.91 1.07 -18.93
C MET A 398 -17.79 1.90 -17.99
N MET A 399 -18.89 2.47 -18.50
CA MET A 399 -19.78 3.32 -17.70
C MET A 399 -20.95 2.55 -17.06
N ALA A 400 -21.20 1.31 -17.51
CA ALA A 400 -22.33 0.52 -17.07
C ALA A 400 -21.92 -0.72 -16.24
N ASP A 401 -20.88 -1.42 -16.69
CA ASP A 401 -20.37 -2.67 -16.09
C ASP A 401 -18.86 -2.76 -16.29
N VAL A 402 -18.12 -2.21 -15.33
CA VAL A 402 -16.62 -2.21 -15.37
C VAL A 402 -16.04 -3.62 -15.38
N PRO A 403 -16.51 -4.59 -14.59
CA PRO A 403 -16.06 -5.98 -14.67
C PRO A 403 -16.23 -6.60 -16.05
N GLU A 404 -17.35 -6.36 -16.73
CA GLU A 404 -17.55 -6.83 -18.11
C GLU A 404 -16.62 -6.13 -19.09
N ALA A 405 -16.47 -4.82 -18.99
CA ALA A 405 -15.50 -4.06 -19.77
C ALA A 405 -14.08 -4.60 -19.59
N ALA A 406 -13.65 -4.86 -18.36
CA ALA A 406 -12.33 -5.41 -18.06
C ALA A 406 -12.12 -6.79 -18.72
N ARG A 407 -13.10 -7.68 -18.66
CA ARG A 407 -13.05 -9.00 -19.33
C ARG A 407 -12.86 -8.86 -20.83
N GLN A 408 -13.57 -7.94 -21.44
CA GLN A 408 -13.47 -7.73 -22.89
C GLN A 408 -12.12 -7.09 -23.26
N PHE A 409 -11.64 -6.09 -22.50
CA PHE A 409 -10.30 -5.52 -22.72
C PHE A 409 -9.19 -6.55 -22.53
N GLU A 410 -9.31 -7.45 -21.56
CA GLU A 410 -8.30 -8.50 -21.31
C GLU A 410 -8.20 -9.47 -22.49
N ALA A 411 -9.34 -9.75 -23.13
CA ALA A 411 -9.40 -10.64 -24.26
C ALA A 411 -8.91 -10.02 -25.59
N ILE A 412 -8.59 -8.71 -25.62
CA ILE A 412 -8.11 -8.00 -26.81
C ILE A 412 -6.65 -8.32 -27.08
N ASN A 413 -6.33 -8.74 -28.28
CA ASN A 413 -4.97 -8.68 -28.81
C ASN A 413 -4.74 -7.29 -29.43
N PHE A 414 -3.92 -6.48 -28.78
CA PHE A 414 -3.68 -5.09 -29.17
C PHE A 414 -2.98 -4.94 -30.52
N ASP A 415 -2.22 -5.94 -30.96
CA ASP A 415 -1.56 -5.92 -32.26
C ASP A 415 -2.56 -5.96 -33.43
N ASN A 416 -3.76 -6.45 -33.14
CA ASN A 416 -4.86 -6.48 -34.12
C ASN A 416 -5.61 -5.15 -34.21
N LEU A 417 -5.36 -4.21 -33.26
CA LEU A 417 -6.01 -2.90 -33.28
C LEU A 417 -5.27 -1.92 -34.18
N PRO A 418 -5.98 -0.97 -34.81
CA PRO A 418 -5.35 0.16 -35.49
C PRO A 418 -4.45 0.95 -34.56
N GLU A 419 -3.29 1.40 -35.03
CA GLU A 419 -2.27 2.10 -34.23
C GLU A 419 -2.84 3.29 -33.46
N GLY A 420 -3.69 4.11 -34.10
CA GLY A 420 -4.27 5.31 -33.47
C GLY A 420 -5.21 5.05 -32.29
N VAL A 421 -5.66 3.82 -32.05
CA VAL A 421 -6.54 3.48 -30.94
C VAL A 421 -5.87 2.61 -29.87
N ARG A 422 -4.69 2.05 -30.17
CA ARG A 422 -3.99 1.13 -29.26
C ARG A 422 -3.67 1.75 -27.91
N ALA A 423 -3.16 2.96 -27.91
CA ALA A 423 -2.79 3.66 -26.68
C ALA A 423 -4.01 3.88 -25.78
N ASP A 424 -5.10 4.36 -26.36
CA ASP A 424 -6.35 4.58 -25.63
C ASP A 424 -6.93 3.28 -25.06
N ALA A 425 -6.99 2.25 -25.90
CA ALA A 425 -7.48 0.94 -25.50
C ALA A 425 -6.63 0.30 -24.39
N MET A 426 -5.30 0.42 -24.47
CA MET A 426 -4.38 -0.14 -23.46
C MET A 426 -4.52 0.57 -22.11
N TYR A 427 -4.63 1.89 -22.12
CA TYR A 427 -4.88 2.63 -20.90
C TYR A 427 -6.22 2.26 -20.26
N LYS A 428 -7.29 2.18 -21.07
CA LYS A 428 -8.63 1.76 -20.61
C LYS A 428 -8.64 0.33 -20.07
N LYS A 429 -7.92 -0.59 -20.71
CA LYS A 429 -7.69 -1.94 -20.19
C LYS A 429 -7.12 -1.89 -18.78
N ALA A 430 -6.00 -1.20 -18.60
CA ALA A 430 -5.35 -1.09 -17.30
C ALA A 430 -6.26 -0.47 -16.24
N TRP A 431 -7.01 0.56 -16.62
CA TRP A 431 -7.96 1.21 -15.72
C TRP A 431 -9.08 0.27 -15.31
N CYS A 432 -9.73 -0.39 -16.26
CA CYS A 432 -10.80 -1.35 -15.97
C CYS A 432 -10.32 -2.52 -15.12
N SER A 433 -9.17 -3.10 -15.45
CA SER A 433 -8.57 -4.19 -14.66
C SER A 433 -8.25 -3.77 -13.23
N THR A 434 -7.80 -2.54 -13.04
CA THR A 434 -7.55 -2.00 -11.69
C THR A 434 -8.84 -1.85 -10.89
N GLN A 435 -9.92 -1.38 -11.51
CA GLN A 435 -11.20 -1.15 -10.84
C GLN A 435 -11.94 -2.46 -10.55
N SER A 436 -11.88 -3.42 -11.46
CA SER A 436 -12.54 -4.72 -11.32
C SER A 436 -11.75 -5.74 -10.49
N GLY A 437 -10.44 -5.51 -10.32
CA GLY A 437 -9.54 -6.47 -9.68
C GLY A 437 -9.20 -7.69 -10.54
N THR A 438 -9.39 -7.61 -11.86
CA THR A 438 -9.15 -8.71 -12.81
C THR A 438 -7.96 -8.41 -13.71
N GLY A 439 -7.33 -9.45 -14.27
CA GLY A 439 -6.21 -9.32 -15.21
C GLY A 439 -4.88 -8.91 -14.54
N ASP A 440 -3.93 -8.46 -15.36
CA ASP A 440 -2.64 -7.93 -14.92
C ASP A 440 -2.49 -6.45 -15.31
N PRO A 441 -3.06 -5.54 -14.50
CA PRO A 441 -2.96 -4.11 -14.77
C PRO A 441 -1.53 -3.57 -14.70
N LEU A 442 -0.64 -4.18 -13.90
CA LEU A 442 0.75 -3.74 -13.80
C LEU A 442 1.52 -3.97 -15.09
N SER A 443 1.42 -5.17 -15.65
CA SER A 443 2.06 -5.49 -16.93
C SER A 443 1.51 -4.59 -18.05
N THR A 444 0.20 -4.39 -18.08
CA THR A 444 -0.44 -3.52 -19.06
C THR A 444 0.04 -2.07 -18.95
N LEU A 445 0.15 -1.53 -17.72
CA LEU A 445 0.66 -0.17 -17.51
C LEU A 445 2.14 -0.04 -17.85
N ASN A 446 2.95 -1.07 -17.56
CA ASN A 446 4.36 -1.07 -17.95
C ASN A 446 4.50 -0.98 -19.47
N THR A 447 3.75 -1.79 -20.20
CA THR A 447 3.73 -1.76 -21.65
C THR A 447 3.23 -0.41 -22.17
N PHE A 448 2.15 0.13 -21.60
CA PHE A 448 1.63 1.44 -22.00
C PHE A 448 2.68 2.54 -21.81
N ILE A 449 3.29 2.63 -20.62
CA ILE A 449 4.26 3.68 -20.28
C ILE A 449 5.52 3.57 -21.15
N SER A 450 5.98 2.35 -21.46
CA SER A 450 7.17 2.14 -22.28
C SER A 450 6.92 2.40 -23.76
N THR A 451 5.73 2.02 -24.25
CA THR A 451 5.39 2.13 -25.69
C THR A 451 4.89 3.53 -26.07
N TYR A 452 4.12 4.14 -25.17
CA TYR A 452 3.43 5.42 -25.44
C TYR A 452 3.90 6.55 -24.51
N GLY A 453 5.21 6.65 -24.28
CA GLY A 453 5.81 7.57 -23.32
C GLY A 453 5.54 9.07 -23.51
N GLN A 454 4.96 9.48 -24.64
CA GLN A 454 4.56 10.85 -24.95
C GLN A 454 3.02 11.05 -24.89
N ASP A 455 2.27 10.03 -24.51
CA ASP A 455 0.82 10.13 -24.45
C ASP A 455 0.39 11.03 -23.26
N LEU A 456 -0.66 11.82 -23.45
CA LEU A 456 -1.18 12.74 -22.45
C LEU A 456 -1.65 12.05 -21.15
N ARG A 457 -1.93 10.75 -21.21
CA ARG A 457 -2.37 9.91 -20.08
C ARG A 457 -1.22 9.31 -19.26
N ILE A 458 0.03 9.58 -19.63
CA ILE A 458 1.20 9.09 -18.88
C ILE A 458 1.16 9.45 -17.40
N PRO A 459 0.82 10.68 -16.98
CA PRO A 459 0.72 10.99 -15.55
C PRO A 459 -0.32 10.12 -14.83
N ASP A 460 -1.48 9.92 -15.45
CA ASP A 460 -2.54 9.07 -14.88
C ASP A 460 -2.13 7.59 -14.84
N ALA A 461 -1.44 7.11 -15.87
CA ALA A 461 -0.93 5.75 -15.92
C ALA A 461 0.13 5.49 -14.85
N LEU A 462 1.07 6.42 -14.66
CA LEU A 462 2.07 6.36 -13.60
C LEU A 462 1.42 6.39 -12.22
N ALA A 463 0.46 7.29 -11.99
CA ALA A 463 -0.26 7.38 -10.73
C ALA A 463 -1.04 6.09 -10.41
N LEU A 464 -1.66 5.50 -11.43
CA LEU A 464 -2.37 4.23 -11.32
C LEU A 464 -1.40 3.08 -11.02
N ARG A 465 -0.27 3.00 -11.75
CA ARG A 465 0.77 1.99 -11.54
C ARG A 465 1.39 2.11 -10.15
N GLY A 466 1.72 3.31 -9.73
CA GLY A 466 2.22 3.59 -8.38
C GLY A 466 1.25 3.11 -7.31
N SER A 467 -0.06 3.35 -7.48
CA SER A 467 -1.09 2.89 -6.55
C SER A 467 -1.18 1.36 -6.47
N LEU A 468 -1.02 0.66 -7.60
CA LEU A 468 -0.96 -0.80 -7.65
C LEU A 468 0.32 -1.35 -7.01
N LEU A 469 1.45 -0.70 -7.26
CA LEU A 469 2.73 -1.08 -6.64
C LEU A 469 2.69 -0.95 -5.13
N VAL A 470 1.99 0.06 -4.58
CA VAL A 470 1.73 0.16 -3.13
C VAL A 470 0.95 -1.04 -2.63
N LYS A 471 -0.14 -1.42 -3.32
CA LYS A 471 -0.94 -2.62 -2.95
C LYS A 471 -0.09 -3.90 -2.95
N ASN A 472 0.87 -3.99 -3.85
CA ASN A 472 1.78 -5.13 -3.97
C ASN A 472 3.03 -5.01 -3.06
N ASN A 473 3.02 -4.05 -2.13
CA ASN A 473 4.12 -3.77 -1.19
C ASN A 473 5.47 -3.41 -1.85
N ASN A 474 5.45 -2.97 -3.11
CA ASN A 474 6.63 -2.47 -3.82
C ASN A 474 6.70 -0.94 -3.73
N ILE A 475 6.97 -0.47 -2.52
CA ILE A 475 6.90 0.96 -2.18
C ILE A 475 7.94 1.78 -2.95
N GLU A 476 9.15 1.26 -3.11
CA GLU A 476 10.23 2.01 -3.78
C GLU A 476 9.90 2.31 -5.25
N ALA A 477 9.39 1.32 -5.97
CA ALA A 477 8.96 1.52 -7.35
C ALA A 477 7.74 2.45 -7.45
N ALA A 478 6.80 2.34 -6.50
CA ALA A 478 5.65 3.22 -6.43
C ALA A 478 6.04 4.69 -6.24
N LEU A 479 7.01 4.94 -5.35
CA LEU A 479 7.51 6.30 -5.10
C LEU A 479 8.17 6.89 -6.35
N LYS A 480 8.94 6.10 -7.10
CA LYS A 480 9.53 6.56 -8.37
C LYS A 480 8.45 7.03 -9.36
N ASP A 481 7.35 6.29 -9.45
CA ASP A 481 6.23 6.68 -10.31
C ASP A 481 5.56 7.96 -9.83
N PHE A 482 5.24 8.07 -8.54
CA PHE A 482 4.62 9.26 -7.99
C PHE A 482 5.53 10.49 -8.11
N GLU A 483 6.82 10.36 -7.78
CA GLU A 483 7.81 11.42 -7.91
C GLU A 483 7.97 11.86 -9.37
N ARG A 484 7.91 10.93 -10.30
CA ARG A 484 7.93 11.22 -11.73
C ARG A 484 6.74 12.06 -12.15
N VAL A 485 5.52 11.73 -11.71
CA VAL A 485 4.32 12.55 -11.98
C VAL A 485 4.48 13.95 -11.39
N ILE A 486 4.96 14.04 -10.16
CA ILE A 486 5.13 15.31 -9.44
C ILE A 486 6.13 16.23 -10.15
N ASN A 487 7.26 15.67 -10.59
CA ASN A 487 8.38 16.43 -11.12
C ASN A 487 8.26 16.72 -12.62
N GLU A 488 7.86 15.71 -13.41
CA GLU A 488 7.79 15.84 -14.88
C GLU A 488 6.44 16.42 -15.36
N TYR A 489 5.37 16.22 -14.56
CA TYR A 489 4.02 16.64 -14.94
C TYR A 489 3.34 17.51 -13.86
N PRO A 490 3.97 18.62 -13.42
CA PRO A 490 3.49 19.39 -12.25
C PRO A 490 2.09 19.99 -12.42
N GLN A 491 1.62 20.13 -13.65
CA GLN A 491 0.28 20.64 -13.94
C GLN A 491 -0.80 19.54 -14.03
N SER A 492 -0.41 18.27 -14.00
CA SER A 492 -1.37 17.17 -14.10
C SER A 492 -2.35 17.17 -12.92
N PRO A 493 -3.65 16.87 -13.16
CA PRO A 493 -4.63 16.64 -12.12
C PRO A 493 -4.27 15.47 -11.18
N ALA A 494 -3.39 14.56 -11.59
CA ALA A 494 -2.94 13.42 -10.79
C ALA A 494 -1.96 13.80 -9.68
N VAL A 495 -1.33 14.98 -9.74
CA VAL A 495 -0.27 15.40 -8.80
C VAL A 495 -0.72 15.36 -7.33
N PRO A 496 -1.89 15.93 -6.94
CA PRO A 496 -2.31 15.86 -5.53
C PRO A 496 -2.48 14.44 -5.02
N MET A 497 -3.05 13.56 -5.85
CA MET A 497 -3.20 12.14 -5.52
C MET A 497 -1.83 11.45 -5.35
N CYS A 498 -0.86 11.78 -6.20
CA CYS A 498 0.50 11.24 -6.09
C CYS A 498 1.17 11.66 -4.80
N TRP A 499 1.06 12.93 -4.40
CA TRP A 499 1.54 13.41 -3.11
C TRP A 499 0.92 12.63 -1.95
N GLN A 500 -0.41 12.48 -1.95
CA GLN A 500 -1.12 11.77 -0.89
C GLN A 500 -0.72 10.29 -0.81
N LYS A 501 -0.67 9.61 -1.95
CA LYS A 501 -0.30 8.18 -2.01
C LYS A 501 1.15 7.93 -1.62
N ALA A 502 2.07 8.80 -2.04
CA ALA A 502 3.47 8.72 -1.63
C ALA A 502 3.63 8.91 -0.12
N ALA A 503 2.92 9.88 0.47
CA ALA A 503 2.91 10.10 1.91
C ALA A 503 2.38 8.87 2.67
N GLN A 504 1.22 8.35 2.28
CA GLN A 504 0.63 7.15 2.90
C GLN A 504 1.55 5.93 2.80
N ALA A 505 2.20 5.74 1.64
CA ALA A 505 3.09 4.61 1.41
C ALA A 505 4.39 4.66 2.22
N THR A 506 4.79 5.84 2.69
CA THR A 506 6.03 6.05 3.47
C THR A 506 5.79 6.22 4.96
N ALA A 507 4.53 6.28 5.40
CA ALA A 507 4.17 6.66 6.77
C ALA A 507 4.85 5.80 7.84
N ASP A 508 4.90 4.49 7.66
CA ASP A 508 5.46 3.56 8.66
C ASP A 508 6.98 3.37 8.55
N LYS A 509 7.55 3.61 7.37
CA LYS A 509 8.95 3.29 7.08
C LYS A 509 9.88 4.49 7.08
N ASN A 510 9.39 5.65 6.69
CA ASN A 510 10.20 6.86 6.57
C ASN A 510 9.39 8.12 6.89
N PRO A 511 9.25 8.47 8.18
CA PRO A 511 8.48 9.64 8.58
C PRO A 511 8.97 10.96 7.96
N ALA A 512 10.25 11.10 7.69
CA ALA A 512 10.80 12.33 7.07
C ALA A 512 10.30 12.50 5.62
N LYS A 513 10.32 11.43 4.84
CA LYS A 513 9.75 11.46 3.47
C LYS A 513 8.24 11.66 3.51
N MET A 514 7.54 11.01 4.42
CA MET A 514 6.10 11.19 4.60
C MET A 514 5.75 12.67 4.84
N ILE A 515 6.49 13.35 5.73
CA ILE A 515 6.30 14.78 6.00
C ILE A 515 6.44 15.58 4.69
N THR A 516 7.54 15.39 3.96
CA THR A 516 7.80 16.09 2.69
C THR A 516 6.65 15.89 1.69
N TYR A 517 6.13 14.67 1.58
CA TYR A 517 5.03 14.40 0.65
C TYR A 517 3.71 15.03 1.11
N TYR A 518 3.39 15.00 2.41
CA TYR A 518 2.19 15.68 2.91
C TYR A 518 2.29 17.21 2.81
N GLU A 519 3.47 17.80 3.00
CA GLU A 519 3.70 19.23 2.71
C GLU A 519 3.46 19.57 1.24
N GLY A 520 3.87 18.68 0.33
CA GLY A 520 3.55 18.80 -1.10
C GLY A 520 2.05 18.77 -1.37
N LEU A 521 1.32 17.87 -0.70
CA LEU A 521 -0.14 17.80 -0.81
C LEU A 521 -0.81 19.09 -0.28
N ILE A 522 -0.36 19.61 0.86
CA ILE A 522 -0.89 20.84 1.45
C ILE A 522 -0.73 22.03 0.48
N LYS A 523 0.39 22.13 -0.22
CA LYS A 523 0.61 23.16 -1.27
C LYS A 523 -0.37 23.04 -2.45
N CYS A 524 -0.98 21.87 -2.61
CA CYS A 524 -1.99 21.62 -3.64
C CYS A 524 -3.44 21.90 -3.18
N ALA A 525 -3.67 22.45 -1.99
CA ALA A 525 -5.00 22.62 -1.42
C ALA A 525 -5.99 23.37 -2.34
N ASN A 526 -5.51 24.33 -3.12
CA ASN A 526 -6.31 25.10 -4.09
C ASN A 526 -6.56 24.37 -5.42
N ARG A 527 -6.07 23.15 -5.60
CA ARG A 527 -6.22 22.33 -6.81
C ARG A 527 -7.33 21.28 -6.70
N GLY A 528 -8.40 21.58 -5.97
CA GLY A 528 -9.56 20.69 -5.81
C GLY A 528 -9.34 19.52 -4.84
N VAL A 529 -8.31 19.59 -3.98
CA VAL A 529 -8.10 18.61 -2.92
C VAL A 529 -9.17 18.75 -1.85
N LYS A 530 -9.76 17.65 -1.43
CA LYS A 530 -10.77 17.65 -0.36
C LYS A 530 -10.16 18.13 0.97
N PRO A 531 -10.85 18.99 1.73
CA PRO A 531 -10.36 19.45 3.03
C PRO A 531 -9.99 18.32 3.98
N ALA A 532 -10.71 17.21 3.94
CA ALA A 532 -10.41 16.02 4.74
C ALA A 532 -9.03 15.41 4.43
N ALA A 533 -8.57 15.44 3.16
CA ALA A 533 -7.25 14.95 2.79
C ALA A 533 -6.13 15.90 3.28
N ILE A 534 -6.38 17.20 3.29
CA ILE A 534 -5.46 18.20 3.86
C ILE A 534 -5.41 18.06 5.39
N ALA A 535 -6.56 17.83 6.03
CA ALA A 535 -6.61 17.55 7.47
C ALA A 535 -5.81 16.29 7.84
N GLU A 536 -5.95 15.21 7.05
CA GLU A 536 -5.16 13.99 7.19
C GLU A 536 -3.66 14.27 7.09
N ALA A 537 -3.26 15.08 6.11
CA ALA A 537 -1.87 15.46 5.92
C ALA A 537 -1.31 16.18 7.16
N HIS A 538 -2.01 17.20 7.62
CA HIS A 538 -1.62 17.93 8.84
C HIS A 538 -1.56 17.01 10.06
N TYR A 539 -2.55 16.14 10.24
CA TYR A 539 -2.57 15.22 11.37
C TYR A 539 -1.38 14.25 11.37
N ASN A 540 -1.03 13.68 10.22
CA ASN A 540 0.09 12.75 10.12
C ASN A 540 1.45 13.45 10.26
N ILE A 541 1.61 14.66 9.76
CA ILE A 541 2.81 15.50 10.02
C ILE A 541 2.92 15.76 11.52
N ALA A 542 1.83 16.16 12.16
CA ALA A 542 1.82 16.40 13.60
C ALA A 542 2.21 15.15 14.40
N ARG A 543 1.66 13.99 14.03
CA ARG A 543 2.02 12.70 14.66
C ARG A 543 3.50 12.37 14.52
N ALA A 544 4.08 12.62 13.37
CA ALA A 544 5.50 12.36 13.13
C ALA A 544 6.41 13.25 14.01
N HIS A 545 5.99 14.48 14.27
CA HIS A 545 6.71 15.42 15.14
C HIS A 545 6.40 15.26 16.63
N TYR A 546 5.32 14.57 16.96
CA TYR A 546 4.76 14.55 18.32
C TYR A 546 5.74 14.16 19.42
N GLU A 547 6.61 13.17 19.18
CA GLU A 547 7.59 12.74 20.18
C GLU A 547 8.89 13.55 20.14
N SER A 548 9.41 13.82 18.94
CA SER A 548 10.72 14.42 18.74
C SER A 548 10.71 15.96 18.77
N ASN A 549 9.63 16.56 18.26
CA ASN A 549 9.48 18.01 18.17
C ASN A 549 8.03 18.45 18.39
N PRO A 550 7.55 18.41 19.64
CA PRO A 550 6.16 18.79 19.94
C PRO A 550 5.78 20.22 19.49
N ALA A 551 6.76 21.13 19.45
CA ALA A 551 6.52 22.50 19.00
C ALA A 551 6.13 22.56 17.51
N ALA A 552 6.78 21.77 16.68
CA ALA A 552 6.41 21.66 15.27
C ALA A 552 5.08 20.91 15.05
N ALA A 553 4.70 20.01 15.96
CA ALA A 553 3.43 19.28 15.86
C ALA A 553 2.20 20.18 16.08
N ILE A 554 2.29 21.15 16.97
CA ILE A 554 1.15 21.98 17.42
C ILE A 554 0.41 22.67 16.27
N PRO A 555 1.06 23.44 15.36
CA PRO A 555 0.35 24.13 14.29
C PRO A 555 -0.38 23.12 13.37
N HIS A 556 0.24 22.00 13.09
CA HIS A 556 -0.38 20.98 12.24
C HIS A 556 -1.57 20.29 12.94
N PHE A 557 -1.49 20.01 14.23
CA PHE A 557 -2.65 19.53 15.00
C PHE A 557 -3.81 20.54 14.94
N ARG A 558 -3.55 21.83 15.14
CA ARG A 558 -4.58 22.87 15.09
C ARG A 558 -5.25 22.92 13.71
N GLU A 559 -4.47 22.86 12.62
CA GLU A 559 -5.02 22.86 11.26
C GLU A 559 -5.84 21.61 10.98
N ALA A 560 -5.37 20.42 11.36
CA ALA A 560 -6.12 19.18 11.21
C ALA A 560 -7.49 19.25 11.89
N ARG A 561 -7.52 19.78 13.12
CA ARG A 561 -8.75 19.98 13.88
C ARG A 561 -9.69 20.99 13.22
N THR A 562 -9.16 22.08 12.70
CA THR A 562 -9.93 23.14 12.03
C THR A 562 -10.58 22.64 10.77
N LEU A 563 -9.85 21.86 9.96
CA LEU A 563 -10.31 21.35 8.67
C LEU A 563 -11.28 20.16 8.78
N ASN A 564 -11.13 19.34 9.83
CA ASN A 564 -12.00 18.19 10.08
C ASN A 564 -12.19 17.92 11.59
N PRO A 565 -13.00 18.76 12.26
CA PRO A 565 -13.20 18.65 13.71
C PRO A 565 -13.90 17.36 14.14
N GLU A 566 -14.76 16.78 13.30
CA GLU A 566 -15.46 15.53 13.62
C GLU A 566 -14.48 14.36 13.77
N GLN A 567 -13.52 14.25 12.88
CA GLN A 567 -12.55 13.15 12.87
C GLN A 567 -11.41 13.40 13.86
N TYR A 568 -10.88 14.61 13.92
CA TYR A 568 -9.64 14.88 14.63
C TYR A 568 -9.83 15.64 15.94
N GLY A 569 -11.00 16.24 16.19
CA GLY A 569 -11.21 17.10 17.36
C GLY A 569 -10.77 16.47 18.66
N ALA A 570 -11.30 15.31 19.01
CA ALA A 570 -11.05 14.65 20.29
C ALA A 570 -9.57 14.21 20.46
N VAL A 571 -8.98 13.60 19.42
CA VAL A 571 -7.61 13.11 19.49
C VAL A 571 -6.60 14.24 19.49
N VAL A 572 -6.88 15.32 18.77
CA VAL A 572 -6.01 16.50 18.73
C VAL A 572 -6.05 17.25 20.03
N ASP A 573 -7.22 17.44 20.65
CA ASP A 573 -7.33 18.12 21.95
C ASP A 573 -6.44 17.43 22.99
N GLN A 574 -6.46 16.10 23.04
CA GLN A 574 -5.57 15.34 23.94
C GLN A 574 -4.09 15.46 23.53
N SER A 575 -3.79 15.42 22.23
CA SER A 575 -2.41 15.54 21.73
C SER A 575 -1.82 16.91 22.04
N LEU A 576 -2.60 17.99 21.94
CA LEU A 576 -2.18 19.33 22.28
C LEU A 576 -1.87 19.46 23.78
N VAL A 577 -2.69 18.90 24.65
CA VAL A 577 -2.39 18.84 26.09
C VAL A 577 -1.02 18.20 26.34
N ASN A 578 -0.75 17.06 25.69
CA ASN A 578 0.52 16.38 25.85
C ASN A 578 1.70 17.18 25.28
N CYS A 579 1.52 17.82 24.11
CA CYS A 579 2.55 18.69 23.51
C CYS A 579 2.91 19.84 24.45
N TYR A 580 1.93 20.59 24.95
CA TYR A 580 2.18 21.71 25.86
C TYR A 580 2.77 21.26 27.19
N PHE A 581 2.36 20.10 27.67
CA PHE A 581 2.96 19.53 28.90
C PHE A 581 4.45 19.17 28.71
N LYS A 582 4.79 18.54 27.55
CA LYS A 582 6.19 18.24 27.18
C LYS A 582 7.03 19.52 27.03
N LEU A 583 6.49 20.55 26.42
CA LEU A 583 7.14 21.84 26.21
C LEU A 583 7.23 22.72 27.46
N LYS A 584 6.56 22.32 28.54
CA LYS A 584 6.43 23.15 29.75
C LYS A 584 5.80 24.51 29.47
N ASP A 585 4.86 24.56 28.54
CA ASP A 585 4.08 25.75 28.20
C ASP A 585 2.80 25.78 29.04
N ALA A 586 2.89 26.45 30.18
CA ALA A 586 1.82 26.42 31.18
C ALA A 586 0.53 27.09 30.73
N GLU A 587 0.64 28.18 29.95
CA GLU A 587 -0.53 28.97 29.57
C GLU A 587 -1.34 28.22 28.50
N ASN A 588 -0.67 27.76 27.46
CA ASN A 588 -1.34 26.98 26.41
C ASN A 588 -1.80 25.60 26.91
N LEU A 589 -1.08 24.99 27.86
CA LEU A 589 -1.54 23.77 28.53
C LEU A 589 -2.87 23.99 29.26
N ARG A 590 -2.97 25.08 30.03
CA ARG A 590 -4.19 25.43 30.75
C ARG A 590 -5.39 25.56 29.81
N GLU A 591 -5.21 26.30 28.71
CA GLU A 591 -6.25 26.46 27.69
C GLU A 591 -6.64 25.14 27.02
N ALA A 592 -5.64 24.32 26.70
CA ALA A 592 -5.87 23.00 26.12
C ALA A 592 -6.61 22.06 27.07
N LEU A 593 -6.31 22.12 28.40
CA LEU A 593 -7.03 21.35 29.42
C LEU A 593 -8.50 21.76 29.50
N VAL A 594 -8.79 23.07 29.49
CA VAL A 594 -10.17 23.58 29.47
C VAL A 594 -10.92 23.10 28.22
N THR A 595 -10.23 23.13 27.08
CA THR A 595 -10.82 22.68 25.81
C THR A 595 -11.09 21.18 25.81
N LEU A 596 -10.13 20.38 26.29
CA LEU A 596 -10.27 18.92 26.36
C LEU A 596 -11.40 18.52 27.35
N GLU A 597 -11.46 19.16 28.50
CA GLU A 597 -12.52 18.90 29.51
C GLU A 597 -13.91 19.16 28.93
N ARG A 598 -14.07 20.31 28.26
CA ARG A 598 -15.35 20.69 27.62
C ARG A 598 -15.75 19.74 26.48
N ASN A 599 -14.80 19.32 25.65
CA ASN A 599 -15.09 18.54 24.44
C ASN A 599 -15.08 17.04 24.69
N ASN A 600 -14.26 16.56 25.62
CA ASN A 600 -14.10 15.16 25.95
C ASN A 600 -13.67 14.97 27.40
N SER A 601 -14.63 15.04 28.31
CA SER A 601 -14.39 14.89 29.75
C SER A 601 -13.81 13.52 30.14
N ALA A 602 -14.13 12.47 29.40
CA ALA A 602 -13.58 11.14 29.63
C ALA A 602 -12.05 11.12 29.40
N SER A 603 -11.59 11.67 28.26
CA SER A 603 -10.15 11.80 27.98
C SER A 603 -9.45 12.75 28.96
N TYR A 604 -10.13 13.82 29.36
CA TYR A 604 -9.61 14.70 30.41
C TYR A 604 -9.40 13.95 31.73
N ASN A 605 -10.38 13.17 32.17
CA ASN A 605 -10.30 12.38 33.40
C ASN A 605 -9.27 11.24 33.31
N ALA A 606 -8.98 10.74 32.13
CA ALA A 606 -7.98 9.70 31.91
C ALA A 606 -6.53 10.23 31.85
N LEU A 607 -6.32 11.56 31.87
CA LEU A 607 -4.97 12.13 31.88
C LEU A 607 -4.15 11.66 33.10
N PRO A 608 -2.85 11.38 32.91
CA PRO A 608 -1.97 11.09 34.05
C PRO A 608 -1.99 12.20 35.10
N PRO A 609 -1.96 11.87 36.40
CA PRO A 609 -1.96 12.88 37.49
C PRO A 609 -0.86 13.93 37.36
N ALA A 610 0.24 13.60 36.72
CA ALA A 610 1.36 14.51 36.52
C ALA A 610 1.00 15.75 35.67
N VAL A 611 0.06 15.64 34.75
CA VAL A 611 -0.35 16.73 33.84
C VAL A 611 -1.10 17.82 34.64
N PRO A 612 -2.24 17.53 35.27
CA PRO A 612 -2.93 18.53 36.08
C PRO A 612 -2.08 18.98 37.29
N ARG A 613 -1.28 18.10 37.89
CA ARG A 613 -0.34 18.46 38.95
C ARG A 613 0.61 19.57 38.53
N TRP A 614 1.27 19.40 37.41
CA TRP A 614 2.21 20.40 36.90
C TRP A 614 1.51 21.71 36.49
N CYS A 615 0.37 21.62 35.80
CA CYS A 615 -0.43 22.79 35.45
C CYS A 615 -0.88 23.57 36.69
N GLY A 616 -1.38 22.86 37.69
CA GLY A 616 -1.81 23.47 38.95
C GLY A 616 -0.68 24.14 39.74
N TRP A 617 0.53 23.53 39.75
CA TRP A 617 1.71 24.14 40.33
C TRP A 617 2.10 25.43 39.58
N MET A 618 2.09 25.44 38.23
CA MET A 618 2.36 26.65 37.44
C MET A 618 1.31 27.73 37.64
N CYS A 619 0.05 27.35 37.74
CA CYS A 619 -1.04 28.27 38.07
C CYS A 619 -0.83 28.93 39.44
N TYR A 620 -0.39 28.16 40.44
CA TYR A 620 -0.03 28.68 41.75
C TYR A 620 1.11 29.71 41.68
N GLN A 621 2.18 29.40 40.95
CA GLN A 621 3.31 30.31 40.75
C GLN A 621 2.89 31.62 40.07
N SER A 622 1.91 31.55 39.19
CA SER A 622 1.32 32.72 38.50
C SER A 622 0.19 33.39 39.31
N LYS A 623 0.00 33.00 40.57
CA LYS A 623 -1.07 33.52 41.48
C LYS A 623 -2.49 33.28 40.95
N ARG A 624 -2.69 32.30 40.06
CA ARG A 624 -4.01 31.87 39.59
C ARG A 624 -4.55 30.77 40.51
N TYR A 625 -4.89 31.15 41.73
CA TYR A 625 -5.18 30.19 42.80
C TYR A 625 -6.42 29.33 42.52
N LEU A 626 -7.43 29.84 41.80
CA LEU A 626 -8.61 29.07 41.43
C LEU A 626 -8.28 27.93 40.48
N ASP A 627 -7.49 28.21 39.42
CA ASP A 627 -6.99 27.20 38.49
C ASP A 627 -6.05 26.23 39.22
N ALA A 628 -5.22 26.72 40.13
CA ALA A 628 -4.34 25.90 40.93
C ALA A 628 -5.11 24.90 41.80
N ASP A 629 -6.15 25.36 42.54
CA ASP A 629 -7.03 24.47 43.32
C ASP A 629 -7.68 23.41 42.42
N LYS A 630 -8.25 23.81 41.28
CA LYS A 630 -8.87 22.89 40.33
C LYS A 630 -7.90 21.78 39.89
N TYR A 631 -6.78 22.16 39.29
CA TYR A 631 -5.88 21.17 38.68
C TYR A 631 -5.11 20.34 39.73
N LEU A 632 -4.77 20.91 40.88
CA LEU A 632 -4.17 20.11 41.96
C LEU A 632 -5.18 19.15 42.58
N SER A 633 -6.43 19.57 42.75
CA SER A 633 -7.51 18.69 43.22
C SER A 633 -7.74 17.54 42.26
N ASP A 634 -7.73 17.82 40.95
CA ASP A 634 -7.81 16.79 39.89
C ASP A 634 -6.63 15.80 39.94
N ALA A 635 -5.42 16.31 40.20
CA ALA A 635 -4.24 15.45 40.33
C ALA A 635 -4.35 14.55 41.58
N VAL A 636 -4.83 15.09 42.72
CA VAL A 636 -5.08 14.34 43.94
C VAL A 636 -6.17 13.29 43.74
N ALA A 637 -7.26 13.64 43.03
CA ALA A 637 -8.37 12.73 42.80
C ALA A 637 -7.95 11.51 41.93
N ARG A 638 -7.01 11.71 40.98
CA ARG A 638 -6.50 10.67 40.05
C ARG A 638 -5.31 9.89 40.64
N ALA A 639 -4.71 10.33 41.71
CA ALA A 639 -3.56 9.64 42.28
C ALA A 639 -3.98 8.31 42.94
N PRO A 640 -3.09 7.31 42.95
CA PRO A 640 -3.31 6.10 43.73
C PRO A 640 -3.63 6.42 45.19
N ARG A 641 -4.38 5.56 45.87
CA ARG A 641 -4.66 5.69 47.28
C ARG A 641 -3.64 4.90 48.11
N GLU A 642 -3.19 5.49 49.20
CA GLU A 642 -2.35 4.84 50.22
C GLU A 642 -3.04 4.85 51.58
N LYS A 643 -2.91 3.77 52.32
CA LYS A 643 -3.39 3.69 53.72
C LYS A 643 -2.40 4.39 54.61
N TYR A 644 -2.93 5.09 55.61
CA TYR A 644 -2.13 5.73 56.66
C TYR A 644 -2.89 5.72 57.98
N THR A 645 -2.16 5.71 59.06
CA THR A 645 -2.75 5.87 60.40
C THR A 645 -2.85 7.34 60.74
N ALA A 646 -4.05 7.82 60.99
CA ALA A 646 -4.29 9.19 61.38
C ALA A 646 -3.86 9.44 62.84
N ALA A 647 -3.78 10.71 63.29
CA ALA A 647 -3.37 11.08 64.63
C ALA A 647 -4.31 10.54 65.74
N ASP A 648 -5.53 10.21 65.38
CA ASP A 648 -6.54 9.59 66.25
C ASP A 648 -6.43 8.05 66.30
N GLY A 649 -5.41 7.46 65.68
CA GLY A 649 -5.19 6.02 65.64
C GLY A 649 -6.04 5.29 64.61
N THR A 650 -6.88 5.93 63.83
CA THR A 650 -7.73 5.32 62.82
C THR A 650 -6.97 5.12 61.52
N GLU A 651 -7.21 3.97 60.82
CA GLU A 651 -6.73 3.77 59.45
C GLU A 651 -7.60 4.58 58.49
N LYS A 652 -6.96 5.41 57.70
CA LYS A 652 -7.58 6.25 56.67
C LYS A 652 -6.83 6.07 55.36
N GLU A 653 -7.45 6.51 54.25
CA GLU A 653 -6.82 6.54 52.94
C GLU A 653 -6.60 7.98 52.48
N ARG A 654 -5.45 8.23 51.87
CA ARG A 654 -5.15 9.49 51.19
C ARG A 654 -4.59 9.24 49.81
N ALA A 655 -4.58 10.26 48.97
CA ALA A 655 -3.91 10.20 47.70
C ALA A 655 -2.38 10.12 47.88
N ALA A 656 -1.73 9.20 47.21
CA ALA A 656 -0.28 9.05 47.22
C ALA A 656 0.36 10.09 46.27
N VAL A 657 0.42 11.33 46.73
CA VAL A 657 1.07 12.45 46.06
C VAL A 657 2.20 13.02 46.89
N GLU A 658 3.15 13.68 46.25
CA GLU A 658 4.26 14.34 46.91
C GLU A 658 3.76 15.40 47.89
N PRO A 659 4.42 15.57 49.08
CA PRO A 659 4.02 16.55 50.09
C PRO A 659 3.81 17.96 49.50
N LEU A 660 4.62 18.34 48.50
CA LEU A 660 4.54 19.67 47.87
C LEU A 660 3.18 19.91 47.19
N VAL A 661 2.52 18.86 46.66
CA VAL A 661 1.17 18.99 46.09
C VAL A 661 0.17 19.43 47.11
N TRP A 662 0.18 18.76 48.28
CA TRP A 662 -0.68 19.10 49.40
C TRP A 662 -0.41 20.51 49.95
N LYS A 663 0.87 20.90 50.06
CA LYS A 663 1.27 22.24 50.46
C LYS A 663 0.73 23.31 49.52
N THR A 664 0.92 23.09 48.20
CA THR A 664 0.49 24.06 47.18
C THR A 664 -1.03 24.16 47.14
N LEU A 665 -1.73 23.03 47.29
CA LEU A 665 -3.18 23.00 47.38
C LEU A 665 -3.70 23.73 48.60
N ALA A 666 -3.11 23.48 49.76
CA ALA A 666 -3.46 24.17 50.99
C ALA A 666 -3.28 25.69 50.87
N ARG A 667 -2.15 26.17 50.33
CA ARG A 667 -1.86 27.58 50.10
C ARG A 667 -2.80 28.20 49.07
N SER A 668 -3.09 27.50 47.95
CA SER A 668 -4.05 28.00 46.98
C SER A 668 -5.43 28.23 47.62
N ARG A 669 -5.88 27.30 48.44
CA ARG A 669 -7.15 27.36 49.14
C ARG A 669 -7.15 28.42 50.24
N LEU A 670 -6.01 28.65 50.90
CA LEU A 670 -5.84 29.73 51.85
C LEU A 670 -6.06 31.10 51.18
N GLU A 671 -5.42 31.31 50.00
CA GLU A 671 -5.57 32.54 49.23
C GLU A 671 -7.00 32.70 48.69
N LEU A 672 -7.70 31.60 48.35
CA LEU A 672 -9.11 31.60 47.96
C LEU A 672 -10.10 31.67 49.14
N ARG A 673 -9.61 31.67 50.38
CA ARG A 673 -10.41 31.64 51.63
C ARG A 673 -11.33 30.39 51.73
N GLN A 674 -10.93 29.30 51.12
CA GLN A 674 -11.59 27.99 51.21
C GLN A 674 -10.98 27.22 52.39
N TYR A 675 -11.19 27.73 53.58
CA TYR A 675 -10.42 27.35 54.79
C TYR A 675 -10.61 25.88 55.16
N GLU A 676 -11.85 25.34 55.16
CA GLU A 676 -12.10 23.94 55.49
C GLU A 676 -11.39 22.99 54.53
N ARG A 677 -11.52 23.22 53.21
CA ARG A 677 -10.88 22.42 52.21
C ARG A 677 -9.35 22.55 52.24
N GLY A 678 -8.88 23.74 52.56
CA GLY A 678 -7.46 24.03 52.77
C GLY A 678 -6.87 23.25 53.91
N LEU A 679 -7.62 23.17 55.02
CA LEU A 679 -7.24 22.48 56.26
C LEU A 679 -6.95 21.00 56.00
N GLU A 680 -7.82 20.29 55.26
CA GLU A 680 -7.61 18.90 54.86
C GLU A 680 -6.26 18.73 54.14
N ALA A 681 -6.00 19.60 53.18
CA ALA A 681 -4.73 19.53 52.41
C ALA A 681 -3.51 19.82 53.28
N ALA A 682 -3.62 20.81 54.21
CA ALA A 682 -2.55 21.15 55.13
C ALA A 682 -2.25 20.02 56.13
N GLU A 683 -3.27 19.30 56.57
CA GLU A 683 -3.13 18.12 57.46
C GLU A 683 -2.31 17.03 56.78
N HIS A 684 -2.64 16.69 55.54
CA HIS A 684 -1.89 15.72 54.76
C HIS A 684 -0.43 16.17 54.56
N TYR A 685 -0.19 17.45 54.27
CA TYR A 685 1.16 17.95 54.11
C TYR A 685 1.98 17.83 55.41
N VAL A 686 1.43 18.31 56.54
CA VAL A 686 2.12 18.29 57.85
C VAL A 686 2.41 16.85 58.29
N ALA A 687 1.50 15.91 57.99
CA ALA A 687 1.69 14.49 58.30
C ALA A 687 2.79 13.83 57.49
N LEU A 688 2.98 14.24 56.21
CA LEU A 688 3.94 13.67 55.31
C LEU A 688 5.34 14.31 55.40
N GLU A 689 5.41 15.57 55.77
CA GLU A 689 6.68 16.31 55.78
C GLU A 689 7.51 15.95 57.01
N THR A 690 8.73 15.52 56.77
CA THR A 690 9.66 15.09 57.82
C THR A 690 10.70 16.14 58.16
N GLN A 691 11.01 17.06 57.24
CA GLN A 691 12.01 18.12 57.51
C GLN A 691 11.44 19.19 58.44
N PRO A 692 12.07 19.46 59.59
CA PRO A 692 11.50 20.37 60.63
C PRO A 692 11.11 21.74 60.06
N TYR A 693 11.96 22.35 59.26
CA TYR A 693 11.71 23.67 58.68
C TYR A 693 10.50 23.68 57.76
N ARG A 694 10.42 22.71 56.84
CA ARG A 694 9.28 22.58 55.90
C ARG A 694 7.99 22.19 56.58
N LYS A 695 8.12 21.33 57.60
CA LYS A 695 6.99 20.93 58.44
C LYS A 695 6.41 22.14 59.19
N ALA A 696 7.27 23.00 59.78
CA ALA A 696 6.85 24.22 60.41
C ALA A 696 6.16 25.19 59.42
N GLU A 697 6.63 25.31 58.20
CA GLU A 697 5.92 26.09 57.19
C GLU A 697 4.48 25.55 56.94
N GLY A 698 4.33 24.22 56.86
CA GLY A 698 3.01 23.61 56.74
C GLY A 698 2.15 23.81 57.99
N MET A 699 2.73 23.71 59.15
CA MET A 699 2.03 23.99 60.42
C MET A 699 1.57 25.43 60.47
N ARG A 700 2.38 26.39 59.99
CA ARG A 700 1.95 27.80 59.88
C ARG A 700 0.77 27.94 58.91
N ASP A 701 0.84 27.34 57.71
CA ASP A 701 -0.22 27.42 56.72
C ASP A 701 -1.51 26.74 57.24
N LYS A 702 -1.38 25.63 58.00
CA LYS A 702 -2.49 24.98 58.71
C LYS A 702 -3.07 25.88 59.82
N ALA A 703 -2.22 26.56 60.56
CA ALA A 703 -2.67 27.49 61.60
C ALA A 703 -3.47 28.65 60.99
N LEU A 704 -3.03 29.25 59.92
CA LEU A 704 -3.78 30.27 59.17
C LEU A 704 -5.15 29.77 58.69
N LEU A 705 -5.22 28.54 58.23
CA LEU A 705 -6.48 27.90 57.82
C LEU A 705 -7.40 27.67 59.07
N LEU A 706 -6.84 27.21 60.17
CA LEU A 706 -7.57 27.03 61.43
C LEU A 706 -8.15 28.35 61.95
N ILE A 707 -7.41 29.44 61.88
CA ILE A 707 -7.92 30.78 62.21
C ILE A 707 -9.09 31.11 61.26
N GLY A 708 -8.98 30.84 59.96
CA GLY A 708 -10.05 31.09 59.00
C GLY A 708 -11.35 30.31 59.25
N VAL A 709 -11.30 29.16 59.88
CA VAL A 709 -12.45 28.36 60.31
C VAL A 709 -12.85 28.63 61.77
N ASN A 710 -12.37 29.72 62.42
CA ASN A 710 -12.60 30.13 63.78
C ASN A 710 -12.14 29.13 64.89
N ARG A 711 -11.09 28.33 64.57
CA ARG A 711 -10.42 27.37 65.49
C ARG A 711 -9.07 27.95 65.94
N ALA A 712 -9.08 29.20 66.44
CA ALA A 712 -7.87 29.95 66.80
C ALA A 712 -7.07 29.34 67.94
N GLU A 713 -7.73 28.71 68.92
CA GLU A 713 -7.05 27.99 70.00
C GLU A 713 -6.19 26.84 69.46
N GLU A 714 -6.70 26.07 68.54
CA GLU A 714 -5.94 24.98 67.89
C GLU A 714 -4.79 25.54 67.08
N ALA A 715 -5.03 26.65 66.37
CA ALA A 715 -3.96 27.32 65.58
C ALA A 715 -2.82 27.78 66.52
N ARG A 716 -3.15 28.30 67.69
CA ARG A 716 -2.17 28.71 68.70
C ARG A 716 -1.32 27.53 69.20
N LYS A 717 -1.96 26.43 69.62
CA LYS A 717 -1.28 25.21 70.03
C LYS A 717 -0.34 24.70 68.96
N LEU A 718 -0.82 24.68 67.73
CA LEU A 718 -0.04 24.24 66.52
C LEU A 718 1.17 25.16 66.27
N CYS A 719 1.04 26.47 66.45
CA CYS A 719 2.15 27.41 66.31
C CYS A 719 3.21 27.19 67.39
N GLU A 720 2.77 26.93 68.65
CA GLU A 720 3.65 26.62 69.74
C GLU A 720 4.42 25.32 69.52
N GLU A 721 3.73 24.27 69.09
CA GLU A 721 4.37 22.99 68.63
C GLU A 721 5.39 23.21 67.54
N ALA A 722 5.04 24.02 66.54
CA ALA A 722 5.96 24.33 65.46
C ALA A 722 7.23 25.07 65.90
N ILE A 723 7.06 25.98 66.80
CA ILE A 723 8.20 26.72 67.42
C ILE A 723 9.07 25.77 68.22
N ALA A 724 8.47 24.80 68.95
CA ALA A 724 9.17 23.77 69.70
C ALA A 724 10.04 22.79 68.80
N LEU A 725 9.83 22.76 67.48
CA LEU A 725 10.69 22.00 66.56
C LEU A 725 12.11 22.57 66.42
N GLY A 726 12.43 23.65 67.18
CA GLY A 726 13.77 24.24 67.14
C GLY A 726 14.08 25.01 65.84
N ILE A 727 13.06 25.54 65.20
CA ILE A 727 13.21 26.32 63.93
C ILE A 727 13.71 27.73 64.25
N ASP A 728 14.50 28.28 63.32
CA ASP A 728 15.03 29.65 63.38
C ASP A 728 14.79 30.41 62.06
N GLY A 729 15.15 31.71 62.06
CA GLY A 729 15.08 32.56 60.87
C GLY A 729 13.65 32.98 60.47
N PRO A 730 13.39 33.28 59.21
CA PRO A 730 12.13 33.84 58.71
C PRO A 730 10.89 33.03 59.06
N ILE A 731 11.02 31.70 59.12
CA ILE A 731 9.87 30.83 59.40
C ILE A 731 9.41 31.01 60.89
N LYS A 732 10.36 31.11 61.82
CA LYS A 732 10.03 31.37 63.24
C LYS A 732 9.35 32.72 63.39
N SER A 733 9.84 33.72 62.71
CA SER A 733 9.26 35.07 62.74
C SER A 733 7.85 35.07 62.10
N SER A 734 7.65 34.41 60.98
CA SER A 734 6.31 34.26 60.41
C SER A 734 5.37 33.45 61.29
N MET A 735 5.89 32.50 62.04
CA MET A 735 5.14 31.75 63.06
C MET A 735 4.67 32.62 64.20
N PHE A 736 5.53 33.52 64.64
CA PHE A 736 5.11 34.52 65.66
C PHE A 736 4.01 35.45 65.17
N ILE A 737 4.07 35.84 63.86
CA ILE A 737 2.97 36.59 63.23
C ILE A 737 1.68 35.75 63.23
N THR A 738 1.74 34.51 62.87
CA THR A 738 0.58 33.60 62.79
C THR A 738 0.02 33.36 64.25
N LEU A 739 0.91 33.17 65.21
CA LEU A 739 0.50 33.06 66.64
C LEU A 739 -0.18 34.31 67.10
N GLY A 740 0.33 35.47 66.70
CA GLY A 740 -0.32 36.77 67.01
C GLY A 740 -1.68 36.85 66.28
N ASP A 741 -1.81 36.32 65.04
CA ASP A 741 -3.09 36.28 64.37
C ASP A 741 -4.11 35.40 65.13
N ALA A 742 -3.67 34.29 65.72
CA ALA A 742 -4.55 33.44 66.49
C ALA A 742 -5.05 34.15 67.75
N TYR A 743 -4.15 34.80 68.46
CA TYR A 743 -4.54 35.62 69.62
C TYR A 743 -5.47 36.78 69.20
N TYR A 744 -5.22 37.43 68.08
CA TYR A 744 -6.05 38.50 67.57
C TYR A 744 -7.47 38.02 67.27
N ALA A 745 -7.57 36.85 66.64
CA ALA A 745 -8.87 36.23 66.36
C ALA A 745 -9.64 35.83 67.63
N GLU A 746 -8.94 35.48 68.71
CA GLU A 746 -9.53 35.26 70.07
C GLU A 746 -9.80 36.53 70.80
N ARG A 747 -9.58 37.74 70.27
CA ARG A 747 -9.69 39.05 70.87
C ARG A 747 -8.70 39.27 72.02
N GLN A 748 -7.67 38.49 72.10
CA GLN A 748 -6.58 38.66 73.10
C GLN A 748 -5.53 39.62 72.52
N PHE A 749 -5.94 40.85 72.22
CA PHE A 749 -5.16 41.84 71.52
C PHE A 749 -3.81 42.19 72.13
N ALA A 750 -3.73 42.16 73.46
CA ALA A 750 -2.50 42.41 74.17
C ALA A 750 -1.43 41.30 73.91
N GLU A 751 -1.84 40.05 73.95
CA GLU A 751 -0.97 38.93 73.60
C GLU A 751 -0.62 38.94 72.14
N ALA A 752 -1.59 39.23 71.25
CA ALA A 752 -1.35 39.40 69.85
C ALA A 752 -0.24 40.43 69.53
N ALA A 753 -0.34 41.61 70.12
CA ALA A 753 0.67 42.70 70.03
C ALA A 753 2.06 42.24 70.52
N LYS A 754 2.14 41.48 71.60
CA LYS A 754 3.39 40.90 72.11
C LYS A 754 4.07 39.95 71.10
N TYR A 755 3.29 39.06 70.46
CA TYR A 755 3.86 38.13 69.50
C TYR A 755 4.21 38.81 68.18
N TYR A 756 3.44 39.74 67.67
CA TYR A 756 3.81 40.58 66.48
C TYR A 756 5.08 41.39 66.83
N GLY A 757 5.22 41.89 68.01
CA GLY A 757 6.41 42.64 68.51
C GLY A 757 7.66 41.82 68.51
N ARG A 758 7.58 40.52 68.83
CA ARG A 758 8.73 39.61 68.70
C ARG A 758 9.28 39.58 67.30
N THR A 759 8.43 39.56 66.21
CA THR A 759 8.87 39.65 64.87
C THR A 759 9.42 41.00 64.46
N ALA A 760 8.72 42.11 64.85
CA ALA A 760 9.12 43.45 64.49
C ALA A 760 10.51 43.86 65.02
N ASN A 761 10.90 43.29 66.22
CA ASN A 761 12.16 43.63 66.89
C ASN A 761 13.35 42.73 66.42
N VAL A 762 13.10 41.60 65.76
CA VAL A 762 14.16 40.61 65.52
C VAL A 762 14.51 40.51 64.04
N VAL A 763 13.60 40.92 63.11
CA VAL A 763 13.71 40.67 61.74
C VAL A 763 14.03 41.92 60.91
N SER A 764 15.04 41.83 60.02
CA SER A 764 15.36 42.83 59.04
C SER A 764 14.71 42.53 57.69
N ASP A 765 13.84 41.53 57.63
CA ASP A 765 13.15 41.10 56.40
C ASP A 765 12.17 42.17 55.94
N LYS A 766 12.28 42.53 54.63
CA LYS A 766 11.51 43.63 54.02
C LYS A 766 10.00 43.31 53.88
N ASP A 767 9.61 42.05 53.97
CA ASP A 767 8.22 41.62 53.82
C ASP A 767 7.60 41.35 55.20
N LEU A 768 8.31 40.69 56.14
CA LEU A 768 7.79 40.30 57.46
C LEU A 768 7.78 41.42 58.42
N LYS A 769 8.81 42.29 58.43
CA LYS A 769 8.90 43.42 59.41
C LYS A 769 7.78 44.43 59.22
N PRO A 770 7.53 44.95 58.00
CA PRO A 770 6.43 45.92 57.84
C PRO A 770 5.05 45.31 58.14
N MET A 771 4.85 44.01 57.76
CA MET A 771 3.61 43.30 58.14
C MET A 771 3.44 43.21 59.66
N ALA A 772 4.51 42.94 60.42
CA ALA A 772 4.48 42.86 61.88
C ALA A 772 4.19 44.25 62.49
N LEU A 773 4.86 45.31 62.02
CA LEU A 773 4.61 46.68 62.43
C LEU A 773 3.16 47.09 62.17
N PHE A 774 2.60 46.78 61.05
CA PHE A 774 1.18 47.02 60.72
C PHE A 774 0.24 46.28 61.70
N LYS A 775 0.49 44.98 61.93
CA LYS A 775 -0.37 44.14 62.77
C LYS A 775 -0.27 44.54 64.26
N ILE A 776 0.91 44.89 64.71
CA ILE A 776 1.09 45.35 66.12
C ILE A 776 0.34 46.67 66.41
N SER A 777 0.42 47.62 65.41
CA SER A 777 -0.30 48.90 65.58
C SER A 777 -1.81 48.68 65.64
N ASN A 778 -2.35 47.81 64.82
CA ASN A 778 -3.79 47.45 64.81
C ASN A 778 -4.17 46.76 66.13
N ALA A 779 -3.38 45.83 66.64
CA ALA A 779 -3.62 45.14 67.92
C ALA A 779 -3.57 46.09 69.11
N LEU A 780 -2.59 47.00 69.16
CA LEU A 780 -2.48 48.00 70.20
C LEU A 780 -3.63 49.00 70.21
N ARG A 781 -4.12 49.41 69.07
CA ARG A 781 -5.34 50.26 68.95
C ARG A 781 -6.54 49.57 69.59
N ARG A 782 -6.65 48.26 69.43
CA ARG A 782 -7.72 47.43 70.01
C ARG A 782 -7.58 47.31 71.59
N CYS A 783 -6.38 47.49 72.12
CA CYS A 783 -6.11 47.49 73.52
C CYS A 783 -6.27 48.89 74.15
N GLU A 784 -6.75 49.90 73.45
CA GLU A 784 -6.82 51.30 73.82
C GLU A 784 -5.43 51.95 74.04
N ARG A 785 -4.37 51.36 73.57
CA ARG A 785 -2.98 51.82 73.66
C ARG A 785 -2.57 52.63 72.43
N ALA A 786 -3.37 53.65 72.02
CA ALA A 786 -3.22 54.44 70.82
C ALA A 786 -1.86 55.16 70.74
N GLY A 787 -1.28 55.61 71.81
CA GLY A 787 0.02 56.28 71.80
C GLY A 787 1.17 55.37 71.47
N GLU A 788 1.13 54.13 71.84
CA GLU A 788 2.10 53.11 71.47
C GLU A 788 1.86 52.64 69.99
N ALA A 789 0.60 52.49 69.57
CA ALA A 789 0.26 52.15 68.21
C ALA A 789 0.85 53.15 67.21
N ALA A 790 0.75 54.45 67.54
CA ALA A 790 1.30 55.51 66.72
C ALA A 790 2.83 55.42 66.52
N GLN A 791 3.55 54.89 67.47
CA GLN A 791 5.00 54.71 67.36
C GLN A 791 5.33 53.65 66.35
N TYR A 792 4.56 52.57 66.27
CA TYR A 792 4.75 51.51 65.23
C TYR A 792 4.27 51.96 63.87
N GLU A 793 3.25 52.80 63.78
CA GLU A 793 2.82 53.38 62.50
C GLU A 793 3.87 54.38 61.98
N ASP A 794 4.46 55.19 62.83
CA ASP A 794 5.57 56.08 62.49
C ASP A 794 6.80 55.28 62.01
N ALA A 795 7.12 54.22 62.70
CA ALA A 795 8.20 53.34 62.35
C ALA A 795 7.93 52.66 60.94
N LEU A 796 6.70 52.20 60.74
CA LEU A 796 6.30 51.59 59.42
C LEU A 796 6.44 52.65 58.33
N GLY A 797 5.95 53.86 58.49
CA GLY A 797 6.02 54.93 57.50
C GLY A 797 7.44 55.42 57.25
N LYS A 798 8.33 55.42 58.21
CA LYS A 798 9.73 55.81 58.08
C LYS A 798 10.59 54.73 57.43
N GLU A 799 10.45 53.49 57.86
CA GLU A 799 11.29 52.38 57.36
C GLU A 799 10.77 51.79 56.09
N PHE A 800 9.46 51.81 55.87
CA PHE A 800 8.80 51.15 54.66
C PHE A 800 7.73 52.06 54.04
N PRO A 801 8.07 53.24 53.54
CA PRO A 801 7.08 54.24 53.10
C PRO A 801 6.17 53.80 51.98
N ASN A 802 6.61 52.85 51.15
CA ASN A 802 5.85 52.30 50.02
C ASN A 802 5.19 50.96 50.33
N TRP A 803 5.27 50.43 51.53
CA TRP A 803 4.66 49.18 51.89
C TRP A 803 3.18 49.32 52.08
N LEU A 804 2.38 48.46 51.48
CA LEU A 804 0.94 48.36 51.71
C LEU A 804 0.60 46.95 52.17
N PRO A 805 -0.35 46.80 53.11
CA PRO A 805 -0.80 45.48 53.52
C PRO A 805 -1.45 44.76 52.34
N ASP A 806 -1.11 43.51 52.17
CA ASP A 806 -1.77 42.70 51.14
C ASP A 806 -3.28 42.58 51.46
N PRO A 807 -4.12 42.30 50.38
CA PRO A 807 -5.57 42.24 50.55
C PRO A 807 -6.05 41.24 51.61
N ASN A 808 -5.34 40.10 51.75
CA ASN A 808 -5.72 39.07 52.70
C ASN A 808 -5.44 39.54 54.16
N THR A 809 -4.30 40.15 54.36
CA THR A 809 -3.97 40.76 55.67
C THR A 809 -5.00 41.86 56.08
N SER A 810 -5.34 42.72 55.11
CA SER A 810 -6.34 43.78 55.32
C SER A 810 -7.75 43.24 55.68
N VAL A 811 -8.14 42.21 54.95
CA VAL A 811 -9.44 41.54 55.15
C VAL A 811 -9.43 40.75 56.45
N PHE A 812 -8.35 40.03 56.77
CA PHE A 812 -8.22 39.33 58.05
C PHE A 812 -8.45 40.25 59.20
N MET A 813 -7.76 41.39 59.25
CA MET A 813 -7.93 42.38 60.32
C MET A 813 -9.36 42.86 60.44
N LYS A 814 -10.00 43.22 59.29
CA LYS A 814 -11.39 43.65 59.24
C LYS A 814 -12.39 42.58 59.66
N MET A 815 -12.18 41.36 59.31
CA MET A 815 -13.08 40.22 59.65
C MET A 815 -13.08 39.99 61.18
N HIS A 816 -11.98 40.11 61.85
CA HIS A 816 -11.88 39.90 63.25
C HIS A 816 -12.11 41.19 64.12
N ASP A 817 -12.18 42.35 63.41
CA ASP A 817 -12.56 43.64 64.05
C ASP A 817 -14.05 43.76 64.31
N ASN A 818 -14.88 43.15 63.40
CA ASN A 818 -16.31 43.27 63.40
C ASN A 818 -17.07 42.15 64.15
N LYS A 819 -16.36 41.12 64.63
CA LYS A 819 -16.91 40.08 65.52
C LYS A 819 -16.81 40.52 67.00
#